data_f870ade4326f8d22d3eed2a71c0e79a3
#
_entry.id   f870ade4326f8d22d3eed2a71c0e79a3
#
_cell.length_a   1.000
_cell.length_b   1.000
_cell.length_c   1.000
_cell.angle_alpha   90.00
_cell.angle_beta   90.00
_cell.angle_gamma   90.00
#
_symmetry.space_group_name_H-M   'P 1'
#
loop_
_entity.id
_entity.type
_entity.pdbx_description
1 polymer ?
#
loop_
_entity_poly.entity_id
_entity_poly.type
_entity_poly.pdbx_seq_one_letter_code
_entity_poly.pdbx_strand_id
1 'polypeptide(L)'
;MKNKYKNTVIIKALLLCSILFSVTQISAQPLKLWYNKPSQKWTDALPIGNGRMGGMIYGTVDTERLQFNEQTLWTGQPRAYQREGAYKYLQPIRRLIFEGKQKEAEAMAEAHFMGRKSNEDTYEPQKAAWFKTMRNTTAPAAANFNDTKWKTVNLPTEKGWEIVPGFEGIDGAVWFRTTFEVPADWAGKSLVLSLGRMRDVDFTYVNGELVGSKDNADYRKYNIPAKLLHAGKNTISIQVINYNDKGGLTSNAHELAVYPQGYQLMDEKIARVSGKADVAVDITGNNIKVVKLSGNWKYWIQNDNPPQFPRYNADYQPFADLYLQFTKTGEVTNYSRDLNISNSTGHVSYTASDVNYTREFLASNPDQVMAVHLTADKPGKISFNAVLKTLHQNVVMRKIDAHTLALYFKVRNGALRGVSYLFADTKKGKFTVTNQGINIKGADEATLYLTAATNFKTYKDVSGNPEAICAKAIQGIRTKTYAAVKAAHVADYQKYFNKFAINLGIGKNADLPTDERIMNFNNVDDPALISLFMQYSRYLLISTSRPGGGPANLQGLWNDLLTPPWGSKFTTNINLEMNYWPAEVLNLSACTQPLFNMVDDLVQTGKQTAKAHYNMPGWVLHHNTDIWRGTAPVNAANHGIWVTGAAWLSESLWEHYQFTKDKTFLQARAYPVMKAAAEFFVNFLVKDPKTGYLISAPSNSPEHGGLVAGPAMDHQIIRELFKNTIAAAKLLGIDAPFSKTLQEKYSQIAPNMVGKYGQLQEWIVDKDDTTDTHRHVSHMWGIHPGTDITPANTDLMKAAKKSMYYRGDEGTGWSLAWKINIWARMLDGDHAYKMLTMLLSPADAVPNHEKGGIYHNMFDAHPPFQIDGNFGGAAGIAEMLLQSQLGSLDLLPALPSALPNGEVKGIRGRGGFVLNLNWKNGTLQQVEILSESGAPCIVKYKDKEVKFDTQKGKTYKLNGQLKAI
;
A
#
# COMPACT_ATOMS: atom_id res chain seq x y z
N MET A 1 -72.03 24.81 -32.39
CA MET A 1 -71.76 23.56 -31.64
C MET A 1 -70.56 22.74 -32.21
N LYS A 2 -69.73 23.25 -33.09
CA LYS A 2 -68.57 22.48 -33.64
C LYS A 2 -67.20 22.83 -33.06
N ASN A 3 -67.08 23.83 -32.17
CA ASN A 3 -65.80 24.25 -31.58
C ASN A 3 -65.57 23.82 -30.13
N LYS A 4 -66.48 23.14 -29.45
CA LYS A 4 -66.29 22.64 -28.10
C LYS A 4 -65.71 21.23 -28.02
N TYR A 5 -65.81 20.45 -29.10
CA TYR A 5 -65.28 19.08 -29.13
C TYR A 5 -63.79 18.97 -29.52
N LYS A 6 -63.23 19.96 -30.20
CA LYS A 6 -61.81 19.92 -30.59
C LYS A 6 -60.83 20.18 -29.40
N ASN A 7 -61.25 21.04 -28.45
CA ASN A 7 -60.39 21.37 -27.31
C ASN A 7 -60.38 20.26 -26.23
N THR A 8 -61.45 19.44 -26.14
CA THR A 8 -61.51 18.34 -25.15
C THR A 8 -60.71 17.11 -25.58
N VAL A 9 -60.53 16.90 -26.87
CA VAL A 9 -59.71 15.79 -27.40
C VAL A 9 -58.21 16.15 -27.33
N ILE A 10 -57.85 17.41 -27.54
CA ILE A 10 -56.47 17.88 -27.43
C ILE A 10 -55.99 17.88 -25.97
N ILE A 11 -56.84 18.26 -25.01
CA ILE A 11 -56.51 18.24 -23.57
C ILE A 11 -56.43 16.79 -23.04
N LYS A 12 -57.24 15.85 -23.53
CA LYS A 12 -57.12 14.44 -23.16
C LYS A 12 -55.87 13.76 -23.81
N ALA A 13 -55.49 14.19 -25.03
CA ALA A 13 -54.27 13.69 -25.66
C ALA A 13 -53.00 14.25 -24.99
N LEU A 14 -53.00 15.51 -24.52
CA LEU A 14 -51.94 16.12 -23.76
C LEU A 14 -51.83 15.56 -22.32
N LEU A 15 -52.96 15.20 -21.67
CA LEU A 15 -52.95 14.48 -20.38
C LEU A 15 -52.55 12.98 -20.51
N LEU A 16 -52.84 12.31 -21.60
CA LEU A 16 -52.36 10.94 -21.86
C LEU A 16 -50.88 10.91 -22.25
N CYS A 17 -50.36 11.93 -22.92
CA CYS A 17 -48.91 12.06 -23.19
C CYS A 17 -48.10 12.47 -21.96
N SER A 18 -48.70 13.13 -20.97
CA SER A 18 -48.00 13.45 -19.71
C SER A 18 -47.98 12.30 -18.69
N ILE A 19 -48.78 11.25 -18.89
CA ILE A 19 -48.82 10.06 -18.02
C ILE A 19 -47.89 8.92 -18.53
N LEU A 20 -47.40 9.02 -19.78
CA LEU A 20 -46.53 8.00 -20.39
C LEU A 20 -45.06 8.38 -20.40
N PHE A 21 -44.67 9.51 -19.79
CA PHE A 21 -43.28 9.90 -19.57
C PHE A 21 -42.92 10.05 -18.09
N SER A 22 -43.50 9.20 -17.23
CA SER A 22 -42.84 8.84 -15.98
C SER A 22 -41.74 7.83 -16.31
N VAL A 23 -40.78 8.22 -17.13
CA VAL A 23 -39.43 7.62 -17.10
C VAL A 23 -38.96 7.95 -15.68
N THR A 24 -38.98 6.98 -14.81
CA THR A 24 -38.17 6.98 -13.60
C THR A 24 -36.75 7.29 -14.06
N GLN A 25 -36.37 8.58 -13.98
CA GLN A 25 -34.97 8.91 -13.91
C GLN A 25 -34.48 8.15 -12.69
N ILE A 26 -33.84 7.01 -12.92
CA ILE A 26 -32.96 6.41 -11.94
C ILE A 26 -31.90 7.49 -11.72
N SER A 27 -32.08 8.26 -10.65
CA SER A 27 -31.11 9.26 -10.22
C SER A 27 -29.82 8.50 -10.05
N ALA A 28 -28.86 8.78 -10.92
CA ALA A 28 -27.55 8.18 -10.78
C ALA A 28 -27.02 8.59 -9.41
N GLN A 29 -26.72 7.62 -8.56
CA GLN A 29 -26.21 7.88 -7.23
C GLN A 29 -24.95 8.72 -7.33
N PRO A 30 -24.78 9.77 -6.51
CA PRO A 30 -23.58 10.59 -6.55
C PRO A 30 -22.36 9.72 -6.20
N LEU A 31 -21.40 9.66 -7.14
CA LEU A 31 -20.13 8.94 -6.95
C LEU A 31 -19.22 9.76 -6.04
N LYS A 32 -19.50 9.72 -4.73
CA LYS A 32 -18.73 10.44 -3.71
C LYS A 32 -18.61 9.65 -2.41
N LEU A 33 -17.46 9.80 -1.76
CA LEU A 33 -17.30 9.50 -0.36
C LEU A 33 -17.66 10.76 0.41
N TRP A 34 -18.53 10.69 1.43
CA TRP A 34 -18.91 11.86 2.20
C TRP A 34 -19.06 11.56 3.69
N TYR A 35 -18.87 12.60 4.53
CA TYR A 35 -18.83 12.48 5.98
C TYR A 35 -19.38 13.76 6.61
N ASN A 36 -20.02 13.61 7.76
CA ASN A 36 -20.59 14.70 8.55
C ASN A 36 -19.67 15.17 9.71
N LYS A 37 -18.42 14.72 9.75
CA LYS A 37 -17.42 15.05 10.78
C LYS A 37 -16.01 15.15 10.18
N PRO A 38 -15.09 15.97 10.78
CA PRO A 38 -13.69 16.03 10.40
C PRO A 38 -12.96 14.70 10.61
N SER A 39 -11.85 14.50 9.90
CA SER A 39 -10.94 13.36 10.14
C SER A 39 -10.25 13.47 11.49
N GLN A 40 -10.17 12.38 12.21
CA GLN A 40 -9.41 12.29 13.46
C GLN A 40 -8.04 11.65 13.26
N LYS A 41 -7.94 10.77 12.28
CA LYS A 41 -6.72 10.00 11.97
C LYS A 41 -6.48 10.01 10.45
N TRP A 42 -5.28 9.62 10.04
CA TRP A 42 -4.86 9.60 8.64
C TRP A 42 -5.77 8.72 7.75
N THR A 43 -6.19 7.56 8.25
CA THR A 43 -7.09 6.64 7.54
C THR A 43 -8.56 7.10 7.45
N ASP A 44 -8.90 8.26 8.03
CA ASP A 44 -10.19 8.93 7.80
C ASP A 44 -10.06 10.04 6.75
N ALA A 45 -8.83 10.52 6.47
CA ALA A 45 -8.59 11.62 5.54
C ALA A 45 -8.87 11.22 4.08
N LEU A 46 -9.24 12.19 3.25
CA LEU A 46 -9.64 11.95 1.86
C LEU A 46 -8.44 12.05 0.91
N PRO A 47 -8.13 11.00 0.13
CA PRO A 47 -6.99 11.02 -0.77
C PRO A 47 -7.29 11.76 -2.07
N ILE A 48 -6.39 12.64 -2.49
CA ILE A 48 -6.33 13.20 -3.85
C ILE A 48 -4.99 12.86 -4.50
N GLY A 49 -4.95 12.80 -5.84
CA GLY A 49 -3.70 12.49 -6.53
C GLY A 49 -3.74 12.81 -8.02
N ASN A 50 -2.55 13.04 -8.60
CA ASN A 50 -2.38 13.37 -10.01
C ASN A 50 -1.42 12.43 -10.77
N GLY A 51 -1.10 11.27 -10.20
CA GLY A 51 -0.15 10.31 -10.77
C GLY A 51 1.32 10.59 -10.41
N ARG A 52 1.63 11.72 -9.74
CA ARG A 52 2.96 12.08 -9.26
C ARG A 52 2.94 12.60 -7.82
N MET A 53 1.99 13.44 -7.48
CA MET A 53 1.76 13.95 -6.12
C MET A 53 0.45 13.41 -5.60
N GLY A 54 0.46 12.96 -4.34
CA GLY A 54 -0.71 12.54 -3.59
C GLY A 54 -0.91 13.42 -2.36
N GLY A 55 -2.17 13.70 -1.97
CA GLY A 55 -2.52 14.47 -0.77
C GLY A 55 -3.61 13.80 0.03
N MET A 56 -3.62 14.02 1.35
CA MET A 56 -4.64 13.56 2.29
C MET A 56 -5.30 14.76 2.95
N ILE A 57 -6.59 14.96 2.69
CA ILE A 57 -7.40 16.07 3.18
C ILE A 57 -8.05 15.67 4.49
N TYR A 58 -7.74 16.37 5.58
CA TYR A 58 -8.33 16.07 6.90
C TYR A 58 -9.70 16.72 7.10
N GLY A 59 -9.95 17.86 6.51
CA GLY A 59 -11.21 18.59 6.65
C GLY A 59 -11.42 19.20 8.03
N THR A 60 -10.37 19.45 8.79
CA THR A 60 -10.47 20.08 10.12
C THR A 60 -10.74 21.57 10.01
N VAL A 61 -11.56 22.13 10.92
CA VAL A 61 -12.05 23.51 10.80
C VAL A 61 -11.01 24.53 11.21
N ASP A 62 -10.52 24.44 12.45
CA ASP A 62 -9.60 25.44 13.03
C ASP A 62 -8.20 25.39 12.44
N THR A 63 -7.73 24.18 12.10
CA THR A 63 -6.43 23.96 11.48
C THR A 63 -6.56 22.87 10.43
N GLU A 64 -6.78 23.25 9.18
CA GLU A 64 -6.77 22.30 8.07
C GLU A 64 -5.38 21.72 7.88
N ARG A 65 -5.32 20.40 7.66
CA ARG A 65 -4.09 19.69 7.29
C ARG A 65 -4.26 19.04 5.92
N LEU A 66 -3.38 19.39 5.00
CA LEU A 66 -3.16 18.66 3.76
C LEU A 66 -1.78 17.99 3.85
N GLN A 67 -1.73 16.72 4.23
CA GLN A 67 -0.50 15.93 4.17
C GLN A 67 -0.25 15.55 2.71
N PHE A 68 0.99 15.63 2.21
CA PHE A 68 1.27 15.33 0.81
C PHE A 68 2.55 14.56 0.59
N ASN A 69 2.55 13.83 -0.52
CA ASN A 69 3.63 12.98 -1.00
C ASN A 69 4.03 13.38 -2.42
N GLU A 70 5.26 13.04 -2.78
CA GLU A 70 5.76 13.06 -4.15
C GLU A 70 6.43 11.70 -4.42
N GLN A 71 6.05 11.04 -5.52
CA GLN A 71 6.33 9.64 -5.80
C GLN A 71 7.81 9.24 -5.79
N THR A 72 8.73 10.20 -6.00
CA THR A 72 10.17 9.93 -6.10
C THR A 72 10.93 10.19 -4.80
N LEU A 73 10.25 10.53 -3.70
CA LEU A 73 10.90 10.76 -2.41
C LEU A 73 11.10 9.43 -1.66
N TRP A 74 12.32 8.93 -1.69
CA TRP A 74 12.71 7.66 -1.05
C TRP A 74 14.03 7.83 -0.29
N THR A 75 14.28 6.93 0.64
CA THR A 75 15.62 6.78 1.26
C THR A 75 16.60 6.13 0.27
N GLY A 76 17.86 5.96 0.69
CA GLY A 76 18.88 5.30 -0.12
C GLY A 76 19.42 6.15 -1.26
N GLN A 77 20.10 5.48 -2.17
CA GLN A 77 20.79 6.08 -3.32
C GLN A 77 21.01 5.03 -4.43
N PRO A 78 21.35 5.44 -5.65
CA PRO A 78 21.77 4.50 -6.70
C PRO A 78 22.91 3.58 -6.22
N ARG A 79 22.74 2.28 -6.38
CA ARG A 79 23.74 1.28 -5.98
C ARG A 79 23.54 -0.05 -6.69
N ALA A 80 24.55 -0.91 -6.62
CA ALA A 80 24.42 -2.32 -6.99
C ALA A 80 23.79 -3.11 -5.84
N TYR A 81 22.81 -3.94 -6.16
CA TYR A 81 22.10 -4.82 -5.22
C TYR A 81 22.60 -6.26 -5.25
N GLN A 82 23.13 -6.68 -6.40
CA GLN A 82 23.63 -8.03 -6.58
C GLN A 82 24.95 -8.25 -5.80
N ARG A 83 25.13 -9.49 -5.33
CA ARG A 83 26.38 -9.95 -4.71
C ARG A 83 27.18 -10.69 -5.76
N GLU A 84 28.29 -10.11 -6.17
CA GLU A 84 29.18 -10.73 -7.16
C GLU A 84 29.75 -12.07 -6.66
N GLY A 85 29.69 -13.09 -7.52
CA GLY A 85 30.18 -14.43 -7.20
C GLY A 85 29.23 -15.29 -6.37
N ALA A 86 28.01 -14.81 -6.05
CA ALA A 86 26.98 -15.59 -5.33
C ALA A 86 26.66 -16.91 -6.07
N TYR A 87 26.73 -16.92 -7.40
CA TYR A 87 26.48 -18.14 -8.22
C TYR A 87 27.32 -19.35 -7.81
N LYS A 88 28.48 -19.15 -7.17
CA LYS A 88 29.33 -20.24 -6.70
C LYS A 88 28.66 -21.12 -5.65
N TYR A 89 27.68 -20.54 -4.93
CA TYR A 89 26.95 -21.22 -3.87
C TYR A 89 25.63 -21.84 -4.37
N LEU A 90 25.20 -21.58 -5.61
CA LEU A 90 23.97 -22.11 -6.16
C LEU A 90 23.90 -23.64 -6.11
N GLN A 91 24.95 -24.33 -6.58
CA GLN A 91 24.97 -25.80 -6.58
C GLN A 91 25.10 -26.40 -5.15
N PRO A 92 25.93 -25.86 -4.24
CA PRO A 92 25.90 -26.27 -2.83
C PRO A 92 24.54 -26.13 -2.18
N ILE A 93 23.83 -25.01 -2.38
CA ILE A 93 22.48 -24.78 -1.82
C ILE A 93 21.50 -25.81 -2.39
N ARG A 94 21.48 -26.03 -3.71
CA ARG A 94 20.65 -27.06 -4.38
C ARG A 94 20.87 -28.44 -3.78
N ARG A 95 22.13 -28.82 -3.60
CA ARG A 95 22.48 -30.11 -3.01
C ARG A 95 21.91 -30.27 -1.60
N LEU A 96 22.06 -29.28 -0.73
CA LEU A 96 21.53 -29.31 0.63
C LEU A 96 20.00 -29.43 0.63
N ILE A 97 19.30 -28.72 -0.27
CA ILE A 97 17.84 -28.83 -0.41
C ILE A 97 17.45 -30.25 -0.82
N PHE A 98 18.11 -30.84 -1.82
CA PHE A 98 17.80 -32.21 -2.28
C PHE A 98 18.18 -33.29 -1.26
N GLU A 99 19.14 -33.03 -0.38
CA GLU A 99 19.47 -33.87 0.78
C GLU A 99 18.48 -33.69 1.95
N GLY A 100 17.48 -32.79 1.86
CA GLY A 100 16.55 -32.48 2.94
C GLY A 100 17.09 -31.60 4.05
N LYS A 101 18.28 -30.99 3.86
CA LYS A 101 18.98 -30.13 4.83
C LYS A 101 18.58 -28.66 4.64
N GLN A 102 17.29 -28.37 4.76
CA GLN A 102 16.71 -27.05 4.47
C GLN A 102 17.34 -25.94 5.31
N LYS A 103 17.53 -26.15 6.62
CA LYS A 103 18.10 -25.14 7.51
C LYS A 103 19.56 -24.81 7.19
N GLU A 104 20.33 -25.80 6.78
CA GLU A 104 21.71 -25.58 6.33
C GLU A 104 21.75 -24.84 4.98
N ALA A 105 20.80 -25.15 4.07
CA ALA A 105 20.65 -24.43 2.82
C ALA A 105 20.27 -22.96 3.04
N GLU A 106 19.33 -22.69 3.95
CA GLU A 106 18.94 -21.32 4.36
C GLU A 106 20.12 -20.56 4.95
N ALA A 107 20.88 -21.17 5.88
CA ALA A 107 22.05 -20.54 6.48
C ALA A 107 23.17 -20.23 5.45
N MET A 108 23.44 -21.16 4.52
CA MET A 108 24.38 -20.93 3.43
C MET A 108 23.91 -19.81 2.49
N ALA A 109 22.64 -19.81 2.15
CA ALA A 109 22.05 -18.78 1.30
C ALA A 109 22.07 -17.40 1.97
N GLU A 110 21.75 -17.33 3.27
CA GLU A 110 21.82 -16.09 4.06
C GLU A 110 23.24 -15.50 4.05
N ALA A 111 24.24 -16.33 4.22
CA ALA A 111 25.64 -15.89 4.27
C ALA A 111 26.19 -15.45 2.91
N HIS A 112 25.78 -16.08 1.81
CA HIS A 112 26.51 -15.98 0.53
C HIS A 112 25.65 -15.67 -0.69
N PHE A 113 24.32 -15.84 -0.62
CA PHE A 113 23.46 -15.76 -1.79
C PHE A 113 22.44 -14.61 -1.73
N MET A 114 22.26 -13.99 -0.57
CA MET A 114 21.42 -12.79 -0.46
C MET A 114 22.06 -11.60 -1.15
N GLY A 115 21.27 -10.65 -1.59
CA GLY A 115 21.73 -9.38 -2.14
C GLY A 115 22.58 -8.59 -1.16
N ARG A 116 23.16 -7.49 -1.61
CA ARG A 116 23.95 -6.59 -0.76
C ARG A 116 23.03 -5.60 -0.04
N LYS A 117 23.31 -5.37 1.23
CA LYS A 117 22.73 -4.26 1.98
C LYS A 117 23.46 -2.96 1.66
N SER A 118 22.80 -1.82 1.88
CA SER A 118 23.48 -0.52 1.85
C SER A 118 24.54 -0.47 2.94
N ASN A 119 25.69 0.14 2.67
CA ASN A 119 26.77 0.36 3.63
C ASN A 119 27.27 -0.87 4.41
N GLU A 120 26.99 -2.10 3.96
CA GLU A 120 27.35 -3.31 4.70
C GLU A 120 28.84 -3.41 5.01
N ASP A 121 29.70 -2.92 4.11
CA ASP A 121 31.16 -2.97 4.28
C ASP A 121 31.72 -1.91 5.24
N THR A 122 31.00 -0.81 5.45
CA THR A 122 31.47 0.36 6.21
C THR A 122 30.74 0.57 7.54
N TYR A 123 29.63 -0.10 7.76
CA TYR A 123 28.74 0.15 8.89
C TYR A 123 29.37 -0.16 10.24
N GLU A 124 29.95 -1.35 10.44
CA GLU A 124 30.48 -1.75 11.75
C GLU A 124 31.62 -0.85 12.23
N PRO A 125 32.63 -0.48 11.39
CA PRO A 125 33.64 0.50 11.80
C PRO A 125 33.04 1.87 12.14
N GLN A 126 32.07 2.36 11.37
CA GLN A 126 31.43 3.65 11.62
C GLN A 126 30.60 3.62 12.92
N LYS A 127 29.85 2.52 13.15
CA LYS A 127 29.08 2.28 14.35
C LYS A 127 29.96 2.27 15.59
N ALA A 128 31.09 1.55 15.55
CA ALA A 128 32.03 1.49 16.65
C ALA A 128 32.64 2.88 16.98
N ALA A 129 33.05 3.63 15.96
CA ALA A 129 33.57 4.98 16.14
C ALA A 129 32.54 5.95 16.72
N TRP A 130 31.32 5.92 16.19
CA TRP A 130 30.20 6.74 16.68
C TRP A 130 29.84 6.36 18.13
N PHE A 131 29.69 5.08 18.42
CA PHE A 131 29.41 4.57 19.76
C PHE A 131 30.44 5.07 20.78
N LYS A 132 31.74 4.98 20.46
CA LYS A 132 32.82 5.51 21.30
C LYS A 132 32.63 7.00 21.58
N THR A 133 32.25 7.78 20.57
CA THR A 133 31.99 9.23 20.73
C THR A 133 30.81 9.46 21.66
N MET A 134 29.72 8.71 21.54
CA MET A 134 28.56 8.86 22.42
C MET A 134 28.89 8.50 23.87
N ARG A 135 29.76 7.53 24.09
CA ARG A 135 30.21 7.11 25.43
C ARG A 135 31.19 8.07 26.11
N ASN A 136 31.78 9.01 25.37
CA ASN A 136 32.64 10.04 25.96
C ASN A 136 31.84 11.09 26.77
N THR A 137 30.52 11.17 26.62
CA THR A 137 29.66 12.08 27.37
C THR A 137 28.99 11.36 28.51
N THR A 138 29.57 11.44 29.70
CA THR A 138 29.05 10.80 30.93
C THR A 138 28.55 11.80 31.99
N ALA A 139 28.76 13.08 31.79
CA ALA A 139 28.33 14.13 32.73
C ALA A 139 26.85 14.06 33.12
N PRO A 140 25.88 13.71 32.22
CA PRO A 140 24.50 13.55 32.61
C PRO A 140 24.21 12.44 33.62
N ALA A 141 25.13 11.52 33.88
CA ALA A 141 25.00 10.48 34.89
C ALA A 141 25.07 11.04 36.31
N ALA A 142 25.81 12.13 36.53
CA ALA A 142 26.07 12.68 37.88
C ALA A 142 24.75 13.05 38.59
N ALA A 143 24.66 12.74 39.86
CA ALA A 143 23.47 12.99 40.67
C ALA A 143 23.09 14.47 40.71
N ASN A 144 24.10 15.37 40.78
CA ASN A 144 23.96 16.82 40.83
C ASN A 144 23.93 17.51 39.46
N PHE A 145 23.83 16.78 38.36
CA PHE A 145 23.77 17.36 37.02
C PHE A 145 22.55 18.25 36.85
N ASN A 146 22.77 19.44 36.30
CA ASN A 146 21.70 20.42 36.06
C ASN A 146 20.94 20.12 34.79
N ASP A 147 19.76 19.50 34.94
CA ASP A 147 18.85 19.12 33.88
C ASP A 147 17.63 20.05 33.70
N THR A 148 17.70 21.28 34.24
CA THR A 148 16.58 22.23 34.21
C THR A 148 16.18 22.66 32.79
N LYS A 149 17.12 22.62 31.84
CA LYS A 149 16.88 22.93 30.42
C LYS A 149 16.39 21.73 29.60
N TRP A 150 16.31 20.52 30.19
CA TRP A 150 15.85 19.35 29.49
C TRP A 150 14.36 19.38 29.29
N LYS A 151 13.91 18.77 28.18
CA LYS A 151 12.49 18.56 27.88
C LYS A 151 11.93 17.43 28.71
N THR A 152 10.61 17.31 28.73
CA THR A 152 9.88 16.24 29.46
C THR A 152 9.20 15.29 28.51
N VAL A 153 9.21 14.00 28.83
CA VAL A 153 8.51 12.92 28.13
C VAL A 153 7.84 11.98 29.13
N ASN A 154 6.71 11.42 28.76
CA ASN A 154 6.04 10.41 29.57
C ASN A 154 6.56 9.02 29.18
N LEU A 155 7.13 8.26 30.11
CA LEU A 155 7.68 6.92 29.90
C LEU A 155 6.90 5.86 30.69
N PRO A 156 6.84 4.64 30.19
CA PRO A 156 7.42 4.12 28.96
C PRO A 156 6.59 4.47 27.73
N THR A 157 7.15 4.24 26.54
CA THR A 157 6.47 4.34 25.24
C THR A 157 6.39 2.96 24.59
N GLU A 158 5.32 2.24 24.80
CA GLU A 158 5.17 0.83 24.37
C GLU A 158 5.44 0.60 22.87
N LYS A 159 5.13 1.60 22.04
CA LYS A 159 5.33 1.55 20.59
C LYS A 159 6.65 2.15 20.12
N GLY A 160 7.57 2.51 21.04
CA GLY A 160 8.80 3.22 20.77
C GLY A 160 8.66 4.74 20.95
N TRP A 161 9.78 5.44 20.97
CA TRP A 161 9.79 6.90 21.15
C TRP A 161 9.40 7.66 19.87
N GLU A 162 9.41 7.01 18.70
CA GLU A 162 9.07 7.57 17.39
C GLU A 162 7.65 8.14 17.33
N ILE A 163 6.75 7.64 18.17
CA ILE A 163 5.37 8.14 18.28
C ILE A 163 5.22 9.37 19.18
N VAL A 164 6.29 9.76 19.88
CA VAL A 164 6.27 10.86 20.82
C VAL A 164 6.64 12.17 20.11
N PRO A 165 5.85 13.25 20.25
CA PRO A 165 6.17 14.55 19.66
C PRO A 165 7.58 15.03 20.04
N GLY A 166 8.39 15.28 19.01
CA GLY A 166 9.80 15.68 19.14
C GLY A 166 10.82 14.53 19.09
N PHE A 167 10.35 13.30 18.90
CA PHE A 167 11.19 12.11 18.64
C PHE A 167 10.87 11.45 17.27
N GLU A 168 10.06 12.07 16.44
CA GLU A 168 9.65 11.48 15.16
C GLU A 168 10.88 11.14 14.30
N GLY A 169 11.03 9.87 13.98
CA GLY A 169 12.13 9.36 13.15
C GLY A 169 13.52 9.52 13.75
N ILE A 170 13.66 9.67 15.07
CA ILE A 170 14.95 9.75 15.73
C ILE A 170 15.50 8.36 16.01
N ASP A 171 16.63 8.04 15.37
CA ASP A 171 17.60 7.07 15.86
C ASP A 171 18.76 7.83 16.48
N GLY A 172 19.40 7.30 17.53
CA GLY A 172 20.54 8.01 18.12
C GLY A 172 20.79 7.72 19.59
N ALA A 173 21.44 8.68 20.25
CA ALA A 173 21.77 8.64 21.67
C ALA A 173 20.92 9.66 22.45
N VAL A 174 20.15 9.20 23.41
CA VAL A 174 19.27 10.00 24.24
C VAL A 174 19.51 9.70 25.72
N TRP A 175 19.62 10.77 26.50
CA TRP A 175 19.66 10.68 27.95
C TRP A 175 18.26 10.91 28.52
N PHE A 176 17.89 10.05 29.49
CA PHE A 176 16.67 10.17 30.29
C PHE A 176 17.06 10.32 31.75
N ARG A 177 16.31 11.16 32.51
CA ARG A 177 16.54 11.33 33.95
C ARG A 177 15.22 11.45 34.70
N THR A 178 15.19 10.82 35.87
CA THR A 178 14.09 10.97 36.84
C THR A 178 14.64 10.80 38.27
N THR A 179 13.78 11.03 39.24
CA THR A 179 14.08 10.77 40.65
C THR A 179 13.03 9.85 41.25
N PHE A 180 13.41 9.10 42.25
CA PHE A 180 12.51 8.25 43.01
C PHE A 180 12.82 8.37 44.52
N GLU A 181 11.78 8.14 45.34
CA GLU A 181 11.91 8.17 46.78
C GLU A 181 12.11 6.74 47.30
N VAL A 182 13.14 6.51 48.08
CA VAL A 182 13.34 5.25 48.80
C VAL A 182 12.59 5.27 50.13
N PRO A 183 11.62 4.40 50.37
CA PRO A 183 10.91 4.32 51.63
C PRO A 183 11.85 4.07 52.84
N ALA A 184 11.55 4.63 53.97
CA ALA A 184 12.43 4.55 55.16
C ALA A 184 12.71 3.11 55.62
N ASP A 185 11.74 2.21 55.50
CA ASP A 185 11.84 0.78 55.79
C ASP A 185 12.70 -0.03 54.80
N TRP A 186 13.11 0.60 53.71
CA TRP A 186 14.05 0.04 52.71
C TRP A 186 15.48 0.54 52.91
N ALA A 187 15.71 1.41 53.86
CA ALA A 187 17.04 1.93 54.18
C ALA A 187 18.01 0.76 54.49
N GLY A 188 19.18 0.80 53.84
CA GLY A 188 20.21 -0.23 54.02
C GLY A 188 19.94 -1.56 53.23
N LYS A 189 18.87 -1.64 52.47
CA LYS A 189 18.59 -2.81 51.61
C LYS A 189 19.06 -2.56 50.18
N SER A 190 19.55 -3.62 49.53
CA SER A 190 19.74 -3.60 48.07
C SER A 190 18.38 -3.65 47.35
N LEU A 191 18.23 -2.89 46.26
CA LEU A 191 16.98 -2.82 45.51
C LEU A 191 17.17 -3.37 44.08
N VAL A 192 16.07 -3.75 43.46
CA VAL A 192 16.01 -4.09 42.05
C VAL A 192 15.39 -2.90 41.31
N LEU A 193 16.06 -2.45 40.26
CA LEU A 193 15.57 -1.49 39.28
C LEU A 193 15.09 -2.25 38.07
N SER A 194 13.79 -2.26 37.84
CA SER A 194 13.14 -2.82 36.65
C SER A 194 12.80 -1.67 35.70
N LEU A 195 13.24 -1.76 34.47
CA LEU A 195 13.06 -0.76 33.43
C LEU A 195 12.39 -1.34 32.15
N GLY A 196 11.97 -2.60 32.25
CA GLY A 196 11.36 -3.28 31.13
C GLY A 196 12.31 -3.47 29.94
N ARG A 197 11.78 -3.45 28.73
CA ARG A 197 12.59 -3.57 27.49
C ARG A 197 13.09 -2.21 27.03
N MET A 198 14.35 -2.17 26.59
CA MET A 198 14.94 -1.02 25.91
C MET A 198 15.57 -1.42 24.60
N ARG A 199 15.67 -0.48 23.68
CA ARG A 199 16.26 -0.67 22.36
C ARG A 199 17.22 0.46 22.00
N ASP A 200 18.50 0.16 21.61
CA ASP A 200 19.13 -1.18 21.54
C ASP A 200 20.08 -1.39 22.70
N VAL A 201 20.79 -0.32 23.11
CA VAL A 201 21.82 -0.34 24.18
C VAL A 201 21.43 0.65 25.26
N ASP A 202 21.64 0.27 26.53
CA ASP A 202 21.50 1.22 27.62
C ASP A 202 22.74 1.26 28.52
N PHE A 203 22.91 2.39 29.20
CA PHE A 203 23.80 2.57 30.33
C PHE A 203 23.00 3.26 31.43
N THR A 204 22.73 2.48 32.50
CA THR A 204 21.84 2.91 33.57
C THR A 204 22.63 3.23 34.83
N TYR A 205 22.40 4.44 35.36
CA TYR A 205 23.10 4.97 36.53
C TYR A 205 22.10 5.28 37.64
N VAL A 206 22.54 5.04 38.88
CA VAL A 206 21.83 5.50 40.08
C VAL A 206 22.78 6.34 40.89
N ASN A 207 22.40 7.57 41.25
CA ASN A 207 23.19 8.55 41.97
C ASN A 207 24.61 8.78 41.41
N GLY A 208 24.75 8.65 40.08
CA GLY A 208 26.02 8.84 39.36
C GLY A 208 26.82 7.58 39.10
N GLU A 209 26.48 6.49 39.74
CA GLU A 209 27.18 5.20 39.58
C GLU A 209 26.48 4.27 38.61
N LEU A 210 27.25 3.61 37.73
CA LEU A 210 26.72 2.64 36.78
C LEU A 210 26.22 1.40 37.49
N VAL A 211 24.93 1.09 37.40
CA VAL A 211 24.30 -0.10 37.97
C VAL A 211 24.06 -1.20 36.95
N GLY A 212 24.04 -0.89 35.65
CA GLY A 212 23.89 -1.89 34.61
C GLY A 212 23.93 -1.33 33.18
N SER A 213 24.15 -2.26 32.24
CA SER A 213 24.18 -2.02 30.80
C SER A 213 23.82 -3.30 30.06
N LYS A 214 23.08 -3.21 28.96
CA LYS A 214 22.83 -4.30 28.01
C LYS A 214 22.84 -3.73 26.58
N ASP A 215 23.17 -4.58 25.62
CA ASP A 215 23.31 -4.28 24.20
C ASP A 215 22.32 -5.06 23.30
N ASN A 216 21.20 -5.43 23.85
CA ASN A 216 20.15 -6.18 23.15
C ASN A 216 18.75 -5.62 23.49
N ALA A 217 17.70 -6.21 22.95
CA ALA A 217 16.32 -5.80 23.18
C ALA A 217 15.64 -6.49 24.40
N ASP A 218 16.41 -7.12 25.29
CA ASP A 218 15.87 -7.82 26.46
C ASP A 218 15.41 -6.90 27.56
N TYR A 219 14.82 -7.52 28.60
CA TYR A 219 14.41 -6.83 29.81
C TYR A 219 15.60 -6.32 30.61
N ARG A 220 15.51 -5.09 31.14
CA ARG A 220 16.46 -4.43 32.03
C ARG A 220 16.01 -4.63 33.48
N LYS A 221 16.72 -5.45 34.19
CA LYS A 221 16.62 -5.57 35.65
C LYS A 221 18.01 -5.47 36.22
N TYR A 222 18.26 -4.43 37.03
CA TYR A 222 19.55 -4.15 37.61
C TYR A 222 19.46 -4.10 39.12
N ASN A 223 20.47 -4.65 39.81
CA ASN A 223 20.60 -4.56 41.24
C ASN A 223 21.23 -3.21 41.61
N ILE A 224 20.60 -2.48 42.53
CA ILE A 224 21.15 -1.28 43.13
C ILE A 224 21.72 -1.67 44.50
N PRO A 225 23.03 -1.66 44.70
CA PRO A 225 23.62 -1.93 46.02
C PRO A 225 23.16 -0.89 47.05
N ALA A 226 22.91 -1.36 48.29
CA ALA A 226 22.47 -0.49 49.39
C ALA A 226 23.35 0.76 49.60
N LYS A 227 24.66 0.61 49.41
CA LYS A 227 25.64 1.72 49.54
C LYS A 227 25.45 2.88 48.60
N LEU A 228 24.73 2.68 47.48
CA LEU A 228 24.45 3.73 46.48
C LEU A 228 23.14 4.47 46.78
N LEU A 229 22.36 4.01 47.74
CA LEU A 229 21.05 4.56 48.06
C LEU A 229 21.08 5.47 49.28
N HIS A 230 20.28 6.52 49.18
CA HIS A 230 20.00 7.44 50.29
C HIS A 230 18.53 7.28 50.69
N ALA A 231 18.24 7.44 52.00
CA ALA A 231 16.85 7.62 52.44
C ALA A 231 16.25 8.87 51.75
N GLY A 232 15.05 8.72 51.22
CA GLY A 232 14.41 9.78 50.42
C GLY A 232 14.86 9.79 48.94
N LYS A 233 15.16 10.94 48.42
CA LYS A 233 15.33 11.18 47.00
C LYS A 233 16.62 10.61 46.42
N ASN A 234 16.49 9.78 45.40
CA ASN A 234 17.58 9.23 44.58
C ASN A 234 17.36 9.56 43.11
N THR A 235 18.43 9.57 42.32
CA THR A 235 18.40 9.95 40.91
C THR A 235 18.68 8.70 40.03
N ILE A 236 17.89 8.52 39.00
CA ILE A 236 18.16 7.58 37.90
C ILE A 236 18.53 8.39 36.67
N SER A 237 19.60 8.00 35.99
CA SER A 237 20.01 8.54 34.69
C SER A 237 20.27 7.39 33.73
N ILE A 238 19.73 7.45 32.53
CA ILE A 238 19.87 6.38 31.53
C ILE A 238 20.32 7.01 30.21
N GLN A 239 21.42 6.54 29.65
CA GLN A 239 21.77 6.78 28.26
C GLN A 239 21.21 5.62 27.44
N VAL A 240 20.27 5.87 26.54
CA VAL A 240 19.77 4.90 25.58
C VAL A 240 20.38 5.20 24.22
N ILE A 241 20.94 4.18 23.59
CA ILE A 241 21.50 4.24 22.24
C ILE A 241 20.66 3.32 21.34
N ASN A 242 20.10 3.91 20.31
CA ASN A 242 19.30 3.19 19.31
C ASN A 242 19.94 3.44 17.93
N TYR A 243 20.11 2.38 17.14
CA TYR A 243 20.78 2.48 15.85
C TYR A 243 19.80 2.56 14.68
N ASN A 244 18.60 2.01 14.87
CA ASN A 244 17.51 2.04 13.88
C ASN A 244 16.22 1.52 14.48
N ASP A 245 15.10 1.78 13.80
CA ASP A 245 13.78 1.26 14.14
C ASP A 245 13.30 1.80 15.49
N LYS A 246 12.44 1.06 16.21
CA LYS A 246 11.88 1.51 17.50
C LYS A 246 12.95 1.73 18.55
N GLY A 247 12.99 2.91 19.13
CA GLY A 247 13.93 3.24 20.19
C GLY A 247 13.27 3.47 21.55
N GLY A 248 14.11 3.62 22.59
CA GLY A 248 13.68 4.01 23.94
C GLY A 248 13.22 2.86 24.84
N LEU A 249 12.43 3.21 25.87
CA LEU A 249 11.84 2.27 26.81
C LEU A 249 10.50 1.78 26.25
N THR A 250 10.47 0.57 25.70
CA THR A 250 9.37 0.02 24.91
C THR A 250 8.46 -0.94 25.67
N SER A 251 8.55 -0.96 26.99
CA SER A 251 7.72 -1.77 27.87
C SER A 251 6.44 -1.08 28.30
N ASN A 252 5.60 -1.78 29.03
CA ASN A 252 4.44 -1.21 29.70
C ASN A 252 4.79 -0.54 31.05
N ALA A 253 3.85 0.28 31.57
CA ALA A 253 4.05 1.06 32.79
C ALA A 253 4.29 0.21 34.06
N HIS A 254 3.75 -1.02 34.10
CA HIS A 254 3.90 -1.95 35.23
C HIS A 254 5.37 -2.41 35.39
N GLU A 255 6.14 -2.48 34.32
CA GLU A 255 7.51 -2.95 34.32
C GLU A 255 8.53 -1.91 34.79
N LEU A 256 8.14 -0.63 34.91
CA LEU A 256 8.99 0.46 35.36
C LEU A 256 8.81 0.66 36.87
N ALA A 257 9.65 -0.01 37.68
CA ALA A 257 9.52 0.00 39.11
C ALA A 257 10.83 -0.25 39.86
N VAL A 258 10.91 0.22 41.11
CA VAL A 258 11.95 -0.15 42.07
C VAL A 258 11.31 -0.96 43.23
N TYR A 259 11.98 -2.02 43.69
CA TYR A 259 11.53 -2.85 44.79
C TYR A 259 12.73 -3.53 45.44
N PRO A 260 12.62 -4.02 46.73
CA PRO A 260 13.72 -4.70 47.41
C PRO A 260 14.16 -5.97 46.71
N GLN A 261 15.44 -6.28 46.78
CA GLN A 261 15.99 -7.55 46.33
C GLN A 261 15.33 -8.74 47.08
N GLY A 262 15.05 -9.81 46.34
CA GLY A 262 14.28 -10.97 46.85
C GLY A 262 12.81 -10.95 46.48
N TYR A 263 12.30 -9.83 45.96
CA TYR A 263 10.95 -9.71 45.40
C TYR A 263 10.98 -9.72 43.89
N GLN A 264 9.84 -10.06 43.27
CA GLN A 264 9.65 -10.03 41.82
C GLN A 264 8.33 -9.33 41.47
N LEU A 265 8.30 -8.58 40.40
CA LEU A 265 7.05 -8.05 39.84
C LEU A 265 6.13 -9.23 39.48
N MET A 266 4.86 -9.10 39.81
CA MET A 266 3.84 -10.06 39.41
C MET A 266 3.70 -10.06 37.87
N ASP A 267 3.33 -11.20 37.26
CA ASP A 267 3.00 -11.26 35.86
C ASP A 267 1.91 -10.22 35.50
N GLU A 268 2.06 -9.51 34.43
CA GLU A 268 1.17 -8.40 34.06
C GLU A 268 -0.30 -8.82 33.95
N LYS A 269 -0.57 -9.98 33.32
CA LYS A 269 -1.95 -10.47 33.15
C LYS A 269 -2.57 -10.82 34.54
N ILE A 270 -1.80 -11.46 35.40
CA ILE A 270 -2.22 -11.79 36.76
C ILE A 270 -2.39 -10.50 37.56
N ALA A 271 -1.48 -9.56 37.46
CA ALA A 271 -1.53 -8.28 38.14
C ALA A 271 -2.77 -7.45 37.73
N ARG A 272 -3.11 -7.41 36.47
CA ARG A 272 -4.31 -6.72 35.96
C ARG A 272 -5.61 -7.35 36.49
N VAL A 273 -5.72 -8.68 36.45
CA VAL A 273 -6.93 -9.37 36.88
C VAL A 273 -7.11 -9.31 38.43
N SER A 274 -6.00 -9.33 39.18
CA SER A 274 -6.01 -9.31 40.66
C SER A 274 -6.02 -7.91 41.27
N GLY A 275 -5.92 -6.83 40.44
CA GLY A 275 -5.79 -5.45 40.92
C GLY A 275 -4.47 -5.14 41.61
N LYS A 276 -3.43 -5.98 41.44
CA LYS A 276 -2.12 -5.92 42.11
C LYS A 276 -1.00 -5.38 41.21
N ALA A 277 -1.33 -4.47 40.28
CA ALA A 277 -0.39 -3.92 39.31
C ALA A 277 0.84 -3.21 39.94
N ASP A 278 0.76 -2.83 41.23
CA ASP A 278 1.77 -2.06 41.94
C ASP A 278 2.45 -2.86 43.05
N VAL A 279 2.52 -4.16 42.89
CA VAL A 279 2.99 -5.08 43.95
C VAL A 279 4.10 -5.99 43.39
N ALA A 280 5.16 -6.13 44.17
CA ALA A 280 6.16 -7.20 44.02
C ALA A 280 5.94 -8.26 45.08
N VAL A 281 6.24 -9.51 44.77
CA VAL A 281 5.99 -10.70 45.59
C VAL A 281 7.32 -11.44 45.84
N ASP A 282 7.56 -11.87 47.07
CA ASP A 282 8.68 -12.77 47.39
C ASP A 282 8.32 -14.25 47.18
N ILE A 283 9.29 -15.14 47.38
CA ILE A 283 9.11 -16.60 47.21
C ILE A 283 8.14 -17.23 48.23
N THR A 284 7.80 -16.51 49.30
CA THR A 284 6.86 -16.96 50.34
C THR A 284 5.46 -16.38 50.17
N GLY A 285 5.26 -15.55 49.14
CA GLY A 285 3.99 -14.91 48.82
C GLY A 285 3.75 -13.59 49.56
N ASN A 286 4.74 -13.06 50.28
CA ASN A 286 4.63 -11.73 50.88
C ASN A 286 4.62 -10.65 49.78
N ASN A 287 3.75 -9.67 49.96
CA ASN A 287 3.58 -8.58 48.99
C ASN A 287 4.24 -7.31 49.54
N ILE A 288 4.87 -6.56 48.63
CA ILE A 288 5.39 -5.21 48.90
C ILE A 288 4.93 -4.24 47.80
N LYS A 289 4.54 -3.05 48.22
CA LYS A 289 4.20 -2.00 47.23
C LYS A 289 5.48 -1.49 46.55
N VAL A 290 5.49 -1.43 45.22
CA VAL A 290 6.66 -0.95 44.47
C VAL A 290 6.71 0.55 44.41
N VAL A 291 7.91 1.12 44.19
CA VAL A 291 8.09 2.52 43.81
C VAL A 291 7.98 2.58 42.28
N LYS A 292 6.91 3.20 41.75
CA LYS A 292 6.70 3.35 40.33
C LYS A 292 7.65 4.36 39.71
N LEU A 293 8.11 4.05 38.51
CA LEU A 293 8.96 4.92 37.73
C LEU A 293 8.25 5.40 36.44
N SER A 294 7.07 4.86 36.12
CA SER A 294 6.27 5.33 34.99
C SER A 294 5.79 6.76 35.21
N GLY A 295 5.77 7.57 34.16
CA GLY A 295 5.37 8.97 34.22
C GLY A 295 6.37 9.90 33.58
N ASN A 296 6.44 11.13 34.06
CA ASN A 296 7.26 12.18 33.47
C ASN A 296 8.76 12.00 33.78
N TRP A 297 9.53 11.86 32.70
CA TRP A 297 10.98 11.87 32.73
C TRP A 297 11.53 13.08 31.99
N LYS A 298 12.66 13.61 32.41
CA LYS A 298 13.41 14.58 31.61
C LYS A 298 14.25 13.88 30.57
N TYR A 299 14.42 14.50 29.38
CA TYR A 299 15.27 13.95 28.33
C TYR A 299 16.10 15.00 27.61
N TRP A 300 17.22 14.55 27.07
CA TRP A 300 18.10 15.28 26.18
C TRP A 300 18.59 14.39 25.06
N ILE A 301 18.35 14.83 23.80
CA ILE A 301 18.87 14.17 22.61
C ILE A 301 20.33 14.59 22.48
N GLN A 302 21.23 13.67 22.78
CA GLN A 302 22.67 13.87 22.71
C GLN A 302 23.14 13.92 21.25
N ASN A 303 22.63 13.01 20.42
CA ASN A 303 22.89 12.90 18.99
C ASN A 303 21.76 12.12 18.32
N ASP A 304 21.27 12.64 17.22
CA ASP A 304 20.17 12.08 16.43
C ASP A 304 20.62 11.60 15.04
N ASN A 305 21.91 11.40 14.84
CA ASN A 305 22.49 11.04 13.56
C ASN A 305 23.48 9.87 13.68
N PRO A 306 23.03 8.67 14.05
CA PRO A 306 23.86 7.47 14.06
C PRO A 306 24.28 7.09 12.64
N PRO A 307 25.31 6.23 12.45
CA PRO A 307 25.65 5.67 11.17
C PRO A 307 24.44 4.95 10.54
N GLN A 308 24.27 5.16 9.24
CA GLN A 308 23.12 4.61 8.50
C GLN A 308 23.12 3.08 8.58
N PHE A 309 22.05 2.54 9.19
CA PHE A 309 21.85 1.10 9.31
C PHE A 309 21.76 0.43 7.94
N PRO A 310 22.45 -0.72 7.70
CA PRO A 310 22.43 -1.42 6.44
C PRO A 310 21.06 -2.00 6.11
N ARG A 311 20.47 -1.58 4.98
CA ARG A 311 19.15 -2.05 4.52
C ARG A 311 19.23 -2.66 3.13
N TYR A 312 18.41 -3.68 2.89
CA TYR A 312 18.30 -4.28 1.56
C TYR A 312 17.59 -3.36 0.57
N ASN A 313 16.53 -2.69 0.99
CA ASN A 313 15.72 -1.81 0.15
C ASN A 313 15.62 -0.41 0.75
N ALA A 314 15.26 0.53 -0.10
CA ALA A 314 14.85 1.88 0.28
C ALA A 314 13.40 1.91 0.76
N ASP A 315 13.07 2.91 1.58
CA ASP A 315 11.72 3.17 2.08
C ASP A 315 11.14 4.41 1.38
N TYR A 316 9.87 4.33 0.97
CA TYR A 316 9.10 5.46 0.46
C TYR A 316 8.84 6.47 1.59
N GLN A 317 8.95 7.78 1.30
CA GLN A 317 8.94 8.82 2.33
C GLN A 317 7.74 9.77 2.20
N PRO A 318 7.16 10.23 3.33
CA PRO A 318 6.23 11.37 3.32
C PRO A 318 6.97 12.64 2.90
N PHE A 319 6.31 13.56 2.19
CA PHE A 319 6.99 14.77 1.75
C PHE A 319 6.89 15.88 2.78
N ALA A 320 5.69 16.35 3.06
CA ALA A 320 5.41 17.40 4.03
C ALA A 320 3.90 17.51 4.32
N ASP A 321 3.57 18.43 5.24
CA ASP A 321 2.23 18.88 5.54
C ASP A 321 2.07 20.35 5.23
N LEU A 322 0.94 20.73 4.63
CA LEU A 322 0.44 22.09 4.57
C LEU A 322 -0.61 22.27 5.67
N TYR A 323 -0.36 23.16 6.61
CA TYR A 323 -1.32 23.57 7.63
C TYR A 323 -1.91 24.94 7.31
N LEU A 324 -3.24 25.04 7.32
CA LEU A 324 -3.97 26.31 7.26
C LEU A 324 -4.57 26.58 8.63
N GLN A 325 -4.00 27.51 9.36
CA GLN A 325 -4.38 27.88 10.72
C GLN A 325 -5.34 29.05 10.66
N PHE A 326 -6.63 28.81 10.94
CA PHE A 326 -7.68 29.80 10.91
C PHE A 326 -7.79 30.50 12.26
N THR A 327 -8.25 31.74 12.26
CA THR A 327 -8.67 32.42 13.49
C THR A 327 -9.95 31.73 13.98
N LYS A 328 -10.04 31.43 15.28
CA LYS A 328 -11.17 30.70 15.87
C LYS A 328 -12.51 31.37 15.49
N THR A 329 -13.41 30.62 14.87
CA THR A 329 -14.61 31.13 14.18
C THR A 329 -15.92 30.95 14.96
N GLY A 330 -15.89 30.49 16.21
CA GLY A 330 -17.07 30.21 17.02
C GLY A 330 -17.61 28.77 16.86
N GLU A 331 -18.88 28.55 17.21
CA GLU A 331 -19.55 27.26 17.07
C GLU A 331 -19.72 26.89 15.59
N VAL A 332 -19.46 25.63 15.26
CA VAL A 332 -19.51 25.09 13.89
C VAL A 332 -20.78 24.24 13.73
N THR A 333 -21.55 24.55 12.71
CA THR A 333 -22.75 23.80 12.31
C THR A 333 -22.69 23.44 10.82
N ASN A 334 -23.60 22.58 10.37
CA ASN A 334 -23.75 22.16 8.95
C ASN A 334 -22.44 21.66 8.32
N TYR A 335 -21.63 20.95 9.11
CA TYR A 335 -20.36 20.44 8.62
C TYR A 335 -20.57 19.29 7.64
N SER A 336 -19.84 19.34 6.51
CA SER A 336 -19.75 18.25 5.54
C SER A 336 -18.37 18.24 4.88
N ARG A 337 -17.82 17.06 4.63
CA ARG A 337 -16.67 16.88 3.75
C ARG A 337 -16.93 15.72 2.79
N ASP A 338 -16.46 15.86 1.56
CA ASP A 338 -16.63 14.83 0.55
C ASP A 338 -15.45 14.76 -0.42
N LEU A 339 -15.31 13.61 -1.06
CA LEU A 339 -14.48 13.38 -2.23
C LEU A 339 -15.39 12.96 -3.38
N ASN A 340 -15.59 13.84 -4.34
CA ASN A 340 -16.33 13.54 -5.56
C ASN A 340 -15.39 12.84 -6.55
N ILE A 341 -15.55 11.51 -6.68
CA ILE A 341 -14.69 10.70 -7.54
C ILE A 341 -15.04 10.81 -9.04
N SER A 342 -16.17 11.44 -9.40
CA SER A 342 -16.52 11.64 -10.82
C SER A 342 -15.70 12.77 -11.47
N ASN A 343 -15.20 13.70 -10.69
CA ASN A 343 -14.38 14.84 -11.12
C ASN A 343 -13.07 15.01 -10.35
N SER A 344 -12.78 14.11 -9.41
CA SER A 344 -11.54 14.11 -8.59
C SER A 344 -11.35 15.39 -7.78
N THR A 345 -12.41 15.89 -7.12
CA THR A 345 -12.36 17.07 -6.23
C THR A 345 -12.80 16.72 -4.82
N GLY A 346 -12.07 17.23 -3.83
CA GLY A 346 -12.46 17.18 -2.42
C GLY A 346 -13.11 18.47 -1.98
N HIS A 347 -14.10 18.39 -1.08
CA HIS A 347 -14.78 19.56 -0.54
C HIS A 347 -14.89 19.47 0.98
N VAL A 348 -14.85 20.63 1.63
CA VAL A 348 -15.17 20.82 3.04
C VAL A 348 -16.06 22.04 3.14
N SER A 349 -17.24 21.90 3.74
CA SER A 349 -18.16 23.00 3.98
C SER A 349 -18.66 23.01 5.41
N TYR A 350 -18.87 24.19 5.96
CA TYR A 350 -19.42 24.39 7.29
C TYR A 350 -19.94 25.82 7.47
N THR A 351 -20.81 26.00 8.45
CA THR A 351 -21.29 27.31 8.90
C THR A 351 -20.63 27.66 10.23
N ALA A 352 -20.09 28.88 10.37
CA ALA A 352 -19.58 29.39 11.62
C ALA A 352 -19.85 30.89 11.73
N SER A 353 -20.44 31.36 12.86
CA SER A 353 -20.80 32.75 13.07
C SER A 353 -21.61 33.33 11.89
N ASP A 354 -22.65 32.65 11.43
CA ASP A 354 -23.51 33.00 10.29
C ASP A 354 -22.81 33.23 8.96
N VAL A 355 -21.62 32.59 8.77
CA VAL A 355 -20.86 32.60 7.52
C VAL A 355 -20.71 31.18 7.04
N ASN A 356 -21.05 30.94 5.77
CA ASN A 356 -20.83 29.65 5.12
C ASN A 356 -19.47 29.64 4.45
N TYR A 357 -18.60 28.72 4.89
CA TYR A 357 -17.27 28.52 4.35
C TYR A 357 -17.21 27.29 3.47
N THR A 358 -16.50 27.39 2.37
CA THR A 358 -16.19 26.25 1.50
C THR A 358 -14.71 26.19 1.19
N ARG A 359 -14.13 25.00 1.27
CA ARG A 359 -12.78 24.68 0.81
C ARG A 359 -12.87 23.61 -0.25
N GLU A 360 -12.28 23.83 -1.40
CA GLU A 360 -12.20 22.87 -2.49
C GLU A 360 -10.75 22.48 -2.71
N PHE A 361 -10.51 21.18 -2.93
CA PHE A 361 -9.19 20.60 -3.10
C PHE A 361 -9.15 19.82 -4.40
N LEU A 362 -8.06 19.93 -5.15
CA LEU A 362 -7.79 19.10 -6.33
C LEU A 362 -6.29 18.89 -6.54
N ALA A 363 -5.92 17.83 -7.26
CA ALA A 363 -4.56 17.56 -7.71
C ALA A 363 -4.54 17.51 -9.24
N SER A 364 -4.13 18.64 -9.87
CA SER A 364 -4.11 18.80 -11.33
C SER A 364 -2.89 18.08 -11.94
N ASN A 365 -3.16 17.14 -12.86
CA ASN A 365 -2.08 16.53 -13.64
C ASN A 365 -1.59 17.48 -14.75
N PRO A 366 -2.46 18.16 -15.54
CA PRO A 366 -2.01 19.09 -16.56
C PRO A 366 -1.12 20.23 -16.03
N ASP A 367 -1.42 20.72 -14.82
CA ASP A 367 -0.73 21.86 -14.21
C ASP A 367 0.39 21.44 -13.25
N GLN A 368 0.45 20.17 -12.85
CA GLN A 368 1.43 19.62 -11.89
C GLN A 368 1.41 20.34 -10.55
N VAL A 369 0.20 20.69 -10.08
CA VAL A 369 -0.05 21.35 -8.77
C VAL A 369 -1.19 20.67 -8.02
N MET A 370 -1.18 20.77 -6.71
CA MET A 370 -2.37 20.67 -5.87
C MET A 370 -2.92 22.05 -5.62
N ALA A 371 -4.24 22.23 -5.67
CA ALA A 371 -4.89 23.49 -5.37
C ALA A 371 -5.81 23.36 -4.17
N VAL A 372 -5.80 24.38 -3.31
CA VAL A 372 -6.75 24.58 -2.21
C VAL A 372 -7.42 25.92 -2.43
N HIS A 373 -8.71 25.90 -2.74
CA HIS A 373 -9.52 27.10 -3.00
C HIS A 373 -10.52 27.34 -1.87
N LEU A 374 -10.46 28.52 -1.27
CA LEU A 374 -11.25 28.90 -0.12
C LEU A 374 -12.17 30.06 -0.45
N THR A 375 -13.47 29.88 -0.14
CA THR A 375 -14.52 30.90 -0.33
C THR A 375 -15.39 31.04 0.91
N ALA A 376 -16.04 32.17 1.04
CA ALA A 376 -17.07 32.44 2.02
C ALA A 376 -18.24 33.20 1.37
N ASP A 377 -19.47 32.99 1.87
CA ASP A 377 -20.66 33.68 1.37
C ASP A 377 -20.75 35.17 1.76
N LYS A 378 -19.84 35.62 2.68
CA LYS A 378 -19.73 37.03 3.08
C LYS A 378 -18.31 37.53 2.75
N PRO A 379 -18.17 38.75 2.19
CA PRO A 379 -16.88 39.31 1.81
C PRO A 379 -15.95 39.55 3.00
N GLY A 380 -14.64 39.42 2.78
CA GLY A 380 -13.60 39.70 3.78
C GLY A 380 -13.51 38.68 4.90
N LYS A 381 -14.07 37.48 4.75
CA LYS A 381 -14.10 36.46 5.82
C LYS A 381 -12.99 35.43 5.77
N ILE A 382 -12.19 35.40 4.70
CA ILE A 382 -11.10 34.46 4.58
C ILE A 382 -9.84 35.04 5.25
N SER A 383 -9.42 34.41 6.36
CA SER A 383 -8.22 34.80 7.12
C SER A 383 -7.58 33.57 7.73
N PHE A 384 -6.30 33.31 7.40
CA PHE A 384 -5.53 32.18 7.92
C PHE A 384 -4.02 32.39 7.76
N ASN A 385 -3.25 31.54 8.45
CA ASN A 385 -1.80 31.42 8.27
C ASN A 385 -1.49 30.05 7.64
N ALA A 386 -0.83 30.03 6.47
CA ALA A 386 -0.40 28.82 5.80
C ALA A 386 1.06 28.52 6.13
N VAL A 387 1.33 27.32 6.67
CA VAL A 387 2.66 26.86 7.11
C VAL A 387 2.96 25.49 6.52
N LEU A 388 4.18 25.34 6.01
CA LEU A 388 4.70 24.03 5.58
C LEU A 388 5.51 23.39 6.72
N LYS A 389 5.32 22.10 6.95
CA LYS A 389 6.12 21.32 7.92
C LYS A 389 6.53 20.00 7.29
N THR A 390 7.69 19.49 7.65
CA THR A 390 8.16 18.17 7.23
C THR A 390 8.85 17.47 8.39
N LEU A 391 8.85 16.14 8.35
CA LEU A 391 9.55 15.27 9.31
C LEU A 391 11.04 15.09 8.97
N HIS A 392 11.48 15.61 7.82
CA HIS A 392 12.87 15.49 7.35
C HIS A 392 13.81 16.46 8.01
N GLN A 393 15.12 16.31 7.73
CA GLN A 393 16.21 17.10 8.28
C GLN A 393 16.63 18.24 7.35
N ASN A 394 17.47 19.16 7.90
CA ASN A 394 18.02 20.29 7.17
C ASN A 394 16.93 21.15 6.51
N VAL A 395 15.86 21.38 7.26
CA VAL A 395 14.66 22.08 6.80
C VAL A 395 14.94 23.58 6.68
N VAL A 396 14.73 24.12 5.50
CA VAL A 396 14.84 25.57 5.23
C VAL A 396 13.56 26.02 4.52
N MET A 397 12.87 26.99 5.12
CA MET A 397 11.82 27.74 4.41
C MET A 397 12.39 29.06 3.92
N ARG A 398 12.04 29.43 2.69
CA ARG A 398 12.49 30.67 2.06
C ARG A 398 11.37 31.33 1.26
N LYS A 399 11.19 32.63 1.50
CA LYS A 399 10.39 33.46 0.62
C LYS A 399 11.11 33.58 -0.72
N ILE A 400 10.45 33.17 -1.81
CA ILE A 400 10.96 33.26 -3.18
C ILE A 400 10.61 34.61 -3.78
N ASP A 401 9.34 35.02 -3.65
CA ASP A 401 8.83 36.31 -4.13
C ASP A 401 7.65 36.78 -3.26
N ALA A 402 6.91 37.80 -3.72
CA ALA A 402 5.78 38.35 -3.00
C ALA A 402 4.62 37.35 -2.78
N HIS A 403 4.55 36.28 -3.56
CA HIS A 403 3.45 35.31 -3.58
C HIS A 403 3.88 33.87 -3.25
N THR A 404 5.18 33.58 -3.25
CA THR A 404 5.70 32.21 -3.21
C THR A 404 6.61 31.96 -2.00
N LEU A 405 6.26 30.93 -1.22
CA LEU A 405 7.10 30.34 -0.18
C LEU A 405 7.65 28.99 -0.68
N ALA A 406 8.92 28.73 -0.39
CA ALA A 406 9.55 27.44 -0.68
C ALA A 406 9.96 26.71 0.60
N LEU A 407 9.81 25.37 0.57
CA LEU A 407 10.33 24.46 1.55
C LEU A 407 11.44 23.61 0.91
N TYR A 408 12.57 23.51 1.59
CA TYR A 408 13.72 22.68 1.22
C TYR A 408 14.05 21.73 2.36
N PHE A 409 14.39 20.48 2.03
CA PHE A 409 14.88 19.53 3.00
C PHE A 409 15.68 18.40 2.33
N LYS A 410 16.36 17.60 3.14
CA LYS A 410 17.10 16.42 2.72
C LYS A 410 16.49 15.18 3.38
N VAL A 411 16.34 14.10 2.63
CA VAL A 411 15.92 12.81 3.18
C VAL A 411 17.01 12.25 4.09
N ARG A 412 16.62 11.80 5.28
CA ARG A 412 17.52 11.06 6.16
C ARG A 412 17.92 9.75 5.46
N ASN A 413 19.20 9.37 5.58
CA ASN A 413 19.71 8.13 5.02
C ASN A 413 19.48 7.98 3.50
N GLY A 414 19.58 9.10 2.74
CA GLY A 414 19.37 9.09 1.29
C GLY A 414 20.10 10.21 0.56
N ALA A 415 20.20 10.03 -0.76
CA ALA A 415 20.75 11.02 -1.68
C ALA A 415 19.72 12.07 -2.15
N LEU A 416 18.44 11.83 -1.88
CA LEU A 416 17.36 12.67 -2.36
C LEU A 416 17.15 13.89 -1.46
N ARG A 417 16.84 15.00 -2.11
CA ARG A 417 16.35 16.23 -1.48
C ARG A 417 14.99 16.61 -2.05
N GLY A 418 14.12 17.13 -1.20
CA GLY A 418 12.80 17.60 -1.58
C GLY A 418 12.74 19.11 -1.64
N VAL A 419 11.99 19.61 -2.62
CA VAL A 419 11.63 21.03 -2.76
C VAL A 419 10.14 21.13 -3.02
N SER A 420 9.45 21.99 -2.26
CA SER A 420 8.04 22.32 -2.50
C SER A 420 7.86 23.82 -2.59
N TYR A 421 7.09 24.29 -3.57
CA TYR A 421 6.67 25.68 -3.68
C TYR A 421 5.19 25.80 -3.37
N LEU A 422 4.87 26.76 -2.50
CA LEU A 422 3.50 27.16 -2.15
C LEU A 422 3.28 28.59 -2.69
N PHE A 423 2.44 28.72 -3.69
CA PHE A 423 2.03 30.00 -4.28
C PHE A 423 0.63 30.34 -3.80
N ALA A 424 0.42 31.61 -3.41
CA ALA A 424 -0.88 32.12 -2.99
C ALA A 424 -1.38 33.22 -3.89
N ASP A 425 -2.68 33.18 -4.19
CA ASP A 425 -3.43 34.24 -4.86
C ASP A 425 -4.71 34.56 -4.06
N THR A 426 -5.08 35.84 -4.02
CA THR A 426 -6.24 36.31 -3.23
C THR A 426 -7.05 37.35 -3.98
N LYS A 427 -8.37 37.29 -3.83
CA LYS A 427 -9.27 38.36 -4.24
C LYS A 427 -9.53 39.28 -3.04
N LYS A 428 -9.05 40.53 -3.14
CA LYS A 428 -9.00 41.47 -2.04
C LYS A 428 -8.20 40.96 -0.82
N GLY A 429 -8.33 41.66 0.33
CA GLY A 429 -7.62 41.33 1.54
C GLY A 429 -6.15 41.75 1.50
N LYS A 430 -5.44 41.42 2.58
CA LYS A 430 -3.98 41.63 2.71
C LYS A 430 -3.31 40.28 2.83
N PHE A 431 -2.22 40.06 2.10
CA PHE A 431 -1.40 38.89 2.34
C PHE A 431 0.08 39.20 2.41
N THR A 432 0.81 38.41 3.14
CA THR A 432 2.25 38.58 3.38
C THR A 432 2.94 37.23 3.35
N VAL A 433 3.99 37.13 2.56
CA VAL A 433 4.89 35.96 2.54
C VAL A 433 6.14 36.27 3.35
N THR A 434 6.44 35.39 4.29
CA THR A 434 7.68 35.43 5.11
C THR A 434 8.42 34.09 4.96
N ASN A 435 9.59 33.94 5.55
CA ASN A 435 10.28 32.64 5.64
C ASN A 435 9.62 31.66 6.64
N GLN A 436 8.52 32.04 7.29
CA GLN A 436 7.81 31.19 8.27
C GLN A 436 6.44 30.74 7.77
N GLY A 437 5.88 31.41 6.76
CA GLY A 437 4.56 31.11 6.25
C GLY A 437 3.98 32.21 5.37
N ILE A 438 2.74 31.97 4.94
CA ILE A 438 1.92 32.92 4.18
C ILE A 438 0.75 33.32 5.06
N ASN A 439 0.64 34.61 5.38
CA ASN A 439 -0.47 35.13 6.16
C ASN A 439 -1.46 35.86 5.24
N ILE A 440 -2.73 35.48 5.32
CA ILE A 440 -3.85 36.06 4.56
C ILE A 440 -4.87 36.63 5.55
N LYS A 441 -5.30 37.88 5.32
CA LYS A 441 -6.29 38.58 6.18
C LYS A 441 -7.37 39.27 5.36
N GLY A 442 -8.62 38.99 5.67
CA GLY A 442 -9.79 39.68 5.14
C GLY A 442 -9.96 39.52 3.61
N ALA A 443 -9.61 38.41 3.04
CA ALA A 443 -9.85 38.14 1.63
C ALA A 443 -11.30 37.69 1.38
N ASP A 444 -11.82 37.96 0.18
CA ASP A 444 -13.09 37.42 -0.29
C ASP A 444 -12.92 35.96 -0.74
N GLU A 445 -11.81 35.66 -1.42
CA GLU A 445 -11.41 34.34 -1.88
C GLU A 445 -9.89 34.20 -1.71
N ALA A 446 -9.41 32.98 -1.52
CA ALA A 446 -7.99 32.66 -1.50
C ALA A 446 -7.75 31.32 -2.21
N THR A 447 -6.71 31.25 -3.03
CA THR A 447 -6.27 29.99 -3.66
C THR A 447 -4.80 29.76 -3.35
N LEU A 448 -4.50 28.58 -2.86
CA LEU A 448 -3.13 28.09 -2.67
C LEU A 448 -2.83 27.04 -3.72
N TYR A 449 -1.67 27.16 -4.35
CA TYR A 449 -1.16 26.16 -5.28
C TYR A 449 0.15 25.59 -4.75
N LEU A 450 0.18 24.31 -4.55
CA LEU A 450 1.29 23.55 -4.01
C LEU A 450 1.88 22.65 -5.10
N THR A 451 3.20 22.70 -5.28
CA THR A 451 3.93 21.73 -6.09
C THR A 451 5.14 21.21 -5.35
N ALA A 452 5.55 19.97 -5.64
CA ALA A 452 6.69 19.34 -5.00
C ALA A 452 7.51 18.57 -6.04
N ALA A 453 8.80 18.44 -5.81
CA ALA A 453 9.72 17.68 -6.66
C ALA A 453 10.94 17.23 -5.87
N THR A 454 11.64 16.21 -6.38
CA THR A 454 12.94 15.77 -5.89
C THR A 454 14.03 15.93 -6.95
N ASN A 455 15.28 15.69 -6.58
CA ASN A 455 16.39 15.63 -7.52
C ASN A 455 16.53 14.25 -8.22
N PHE A 456 15.56 13.36 -8.09
CA PHE A 456 15.52 12.09 -8.82
C PHE A 456 15.29 12.31 -10.31
N LYS A 457 16.08 11.70 -11.18
CA LYS A 457 15.87 11.61 -12.62
C LYS A 457 15.57 10.19 -13.07
N THR A 458 16.45 9.27 -12.66
CA THR A 458 16.34 7.83 -12.94
C THR A 458 16.91 7.05 -11.74
N TYR A 459 16.71 5.76 -11.72
CA TYR A 459 17.28 4.89 -10.68
C TYR A 459 18.82 4.90 -10.60
N LYS A 460 19.51 5.54 -11.57
CA LYS A 460 20.97 5.72 -11.63
C LYS A 460 21.41 7.17 -11.46
N ASP A 461 20.47 8.14 -11.57
CA ASP A 461 20.81 9.56 -11.67
C ASP A 461 19.93 10.40 -10.73
N VAL A 462 20.57 11.07 -9.78
CA VAL A 462 19.97 11.98 -8.81
C VAL A 462 20.41 13.45 -9.04
N SER A 463 20.82 13.79 -10.26
CA SER A 463 21.26 15.16 -10.64
C SER A 463 20.11 16.08 -11.06
N GLY A 464 18.86 15.73 -10.77
CA GLY A 464 17.67 16.54 -11.09
C GLY A 464 17.67 17.90 -10.40
N ASN A 465 16.93 18.83 -10.94
CA ASN A 465 16.74 20.18 -10.41
C ASN A 465 15.28 20.38 -9.99
N PRO A 466 14.95 20.07 -8.73
CA PRO A 466 13.57 20.19 -8.22
C PRO A 466 13.10 21.65 -8.18
N GLU A 467 13.99 22.61 -7.98
CA GLU A 467 13.67 24.05 -8.00
C GLU A 467 13.13 24.46 -9.36
N ALA A 468 13.77 24.02 -10.43
CA ALA A 468 13.33 24.32 -11.80
C ALA A 468 11.98 23.66 -12.12
N ILE A 469 11.74 22.44 -11.63
CA ILE A 469 10.46 21.73 -11.81
C ILE A 469 9.34 22.50 -11.09
N CYS A 470 9.54 22.86 -9.82
CA CYS A 470 8.57 23.63 -9.03
C CYS A 470 8.34 25.03 -9.61
N ALA A 471 9.39 25.74 -10.00
CA ALA A 471 9.28 27.08 -10.61
C ALA A 471 8.47 27.03 -11.91
N LYS A 472 8.71 26.03 -12.77
CA LYS A 472 7.96 25.85 -14.03
C LYS A 472 6.46 25.62 -13.77
N ALA A 473 6.12 24.78 -12.79
CA ALA A 473 4.73 24.52 -12.44
C ALA A 473 4.03 25.79 -11.93
N ILE A 474 4.66 26.51 -10.99
CA ILE A 474 4.09 27.78 -10.46
C ILE A 474 3.97 28.83 -11.55
N GLN A 475 4.96 28.98 -12.45
CA GLN A 475 4.88 29.92 -13.56
C GLN A 475 3.71 29.58 -14.50
N GLY A 476 3.45 28.30 -14.74
CA GLY A 476 2.34 27.83 -15.58
C GLY A 476 0.95 28.19 -15.08
N ILE A 477 0.79 28.41 -13.76
CA ILE A 477 -0.50 28.75 -13.15
C ILE A 477 -0.69 30.24 -12.86
N ARG A 478 0.39 31.04 -12.82
CA ARG A 478 0.32 32.48 -12.43
C ARG A 478 -0.68 33.32 -13.24
N THR A 479 -0.94 32.92 -14.47
CA THR A 479 -1.86 33.62 -15.38
C THR A 479 -3.22 32.92 -15.49
N LYS A 480 -3.44 31.83 -14.76
CA LYS A 480 -4.68 31.06 -14.80
C LYS A 480 -5.57 31.41 -13.62
N THR A 481 -6.86 31.50 -13.87
CA THR A 481 -7.85 31.53 -12.79
C THR A 481 -8.00 30.12 -12.19
N TYR A 482 -8.45 30.04 -10.93
CA TYR A 482 -8.77 28.74 -10.33
C TYR A 482 -9.77 27.95 -11.17
N ALA A 483 -10.80 28.62 -11.72
CA ALA A 483 -11.79 27.97 -12.59
C ALA A 483 -11.16 27.32 -13.82
N ALA A 484 -10.13 27.95 -14.42
CA ALA A 484 -9.42 27.39 -15.57
C ALA A 484 -8.57 26.17 -15.19
N VAL A 485 -7.89 26.19 -14.04
CA VAL A 485 -7.12 25.06 -13.50
C VAL A 485 -8.06 23.88 -13.19
N LYS A 486 -9.20 24.16 -12.53
CA LYS A 486 -10.22 23.15 -12.23
C LYS A 486 -10.80 22.53 -13.51
N ALA A 487 -11.16 23.34 -14.48
CA ALA A 487 -11.71 22.85 -15.75
C ALA A 487 -10.71 21.94 -16.49
N ALA A 488 -9.43 22.31 -16.53
CA ALA A 488 -8.36 21.50 -17.13
C ALA A 488 -8.17 20.17 -16.37
N HIS A 489 -8.15 20.22 -15.04
CA HIS A 489 -8.08 19.05 -14.17
C HIS A 489 -9.23 18.07 -14.43
N VAL A 490 -10.48 18.55 -14.38
CA VAL A 490 -11.67 17.72 -14.56
C VAL A 490 -11.68 17.10 -15.96
N ALA A 491 -11.44 17.91 -17.00
CA ALA A 491 -11.41 17.42 -18.38
C ALA A 491 -10.34 16.35 -18.60
N ASP A 492 -9.17 16.51 -18.00
CA ASP A 492 -8.10 15.51 -18.10
C ASP A 492 -8.43 14.23 -17.35
N TYR A 493 -8.91 14.33 -16.12
CA TYR A 493 -9.32 13.19 -15.30
C TYR A 493 -10.43 12.37 -15.96
N GLN A 494 -11.46 13.03 -16.49
CA GLN A 494 -12.61 12.41 -17.13
C GLN A 494 -12.29 11.64 -18.41
N LYS A 495 -11.17 11.92 -19.07
CA LYS A 495 -10.69 11.09 -20.20
C LYS A 495 -10.45 9.63 -19.80
N TYR A 496 -10.14 9.39 -18.55
CA TYR A 496 -9.94 8.05 -17.97
C TYR A 496 -11.22 7.55 -17.28
N PHE A 497 -11.80 8.38 -16.42
CA PHE A 497 -12.88 7.98 -15.55
C PHE A 497 -14.17 7.65 -16.31
N ASN A 498 -14.56 8.45 -17.29
CA ASN A 498 -15.83 8.28 -18.01
C ASN A 498 -15.85 7.09 -19.00
N LYS A 499 -14.75 6.34 -19.15
CA LYS A 499 -14.69 5.15 -20.01
C LYS A 499 -15.40 3.94 -19.42
N PHE A 500 -15.80 3.99 -18.16
CA PHE A 500 -16.42 2.87 -17.46
C PHE A 500 -17.47 3.37 -16.46
N ALA A 501 -18.56 2.62 -16.36
CA ALA A 501 -19.59 2.86 -15.35
C ALA A 501 -20.18 1.53 -14.90
N ILE A 502 -20.58 1.46 -13.63
CA ILE A 502 -21.28 0.31 -13.05
C ILE A 502 -22.42 0.78 -12.15
N ASN A 503 -23.54 0.07 -12.21
CA ASN A 503 -24.69 0.26 -11.32
C ASN A 503 -25.24 -1.12 -10.95
N LEU A 504 -25.14 -1.47 -9.69
CA LEU A 504 -25.63 -2.74 -9.14
C LEU A 504 -26.95 -2.60 -8.36
N GLY A 505 -27.53 -1.40 -8.39
CA GLY A 505 -28.73 -1.03 -7.66
C GLY A 505 -28.45 -0.08 -6.49
N ILE A 506 -29.52 0.34 -5.82
CA ILE A 506 -29.49 1.28 -4.70
C ILE A 506 -29.95 0.56 -3.45
N GLY A 507 -29.12 0.54 -2.40
CA GLY A 507 -29.46 0.02 -1.09
C GLY A 507 -30.16 1.07 -0.20
N LYS A 508 -30.74 0.63 0.90
CA LYS A 508 -31.41 1.51 1.87
C LYS A 508 -30.46 2.52 2.54
N ASN A 509 -29.17 2.18 2.62
CA ASN A 509 -28.13 2.97 3.27
C ASN A 509 -27.40 3.93 2.32
N ALA A 510 -27.84 4.04 1.06
CA ALA A 510 -27.13 4.77 0.02
C ALA A 510 -26.89 6.26 0.34
N ASP A 511 -27.74 6.88 1.13
CA ASP A 511 -27.66 8.30 1.53
C ASP A 511 -26.90 8.54 2.84
N LEU A 512 -26.48 7.48 3.55
CA LEU A 512 -25.71 7.61 4.79
C LEU A 512 -24.26 8.04 4.53
N PRO A 513 -23.60 8.68 5.52
CA PRO A 513 -22.15 8.88 5.48
C PRO A 513 -21.39 7.59 5.17
N THR A 514 -20.28 7.71 4.45
CA THR A 514 -19.53 6.53 3.96
C THR A 514 -19.03 5.63 5.10
N ASP A 515 -18.56 6.19 6.19
CA ASP A 515 -18.15 5.45 7.38
C ASP A 515 -19.33 4.68 8.02
N GLU A 516 -20.53 5.25 8.06
CA GLU A 516 -21.72 4.57 8.55
C GLU A 516 -22.14 3.42 7.60
N ARG A 517 -22.03 3.61 6.29
CA ARG A 517 -22.30 2.55 5.29
C ARG A 517 -21.36 1.37 5.48
N ILE A 518 -20.07 1.63 5.67
CA ILE A 518 -19.04 0.59 5.92
C ILE A 518 -19.35 -0.16 7.22
N MET A 519 -19.64 0.55 8.31
CA MET A 519 -19.97 -0.06 9.61
C MET A 519 -21.21 -0.96 9.56
N ASN A 520 -22.16 -0.65 8.68
CA ASN A 520 -23.43 -1.38 8.56
C ASN A 520 -23.45 -2.39 7.40
N PHE A 521 -22.39 -2.50 6.61
CA PHE A 521 -22.39 -3.28 5.37
C PHE A 521 -22.74 -4.77 5.55
N ASN A 522 -22.24 -5.39 6.60
CA ASN A 522 -22.54 -6.80 6.91
C ASN A 522 -23.98 -7.07 7.34
N ASN A 523 -24.73 -6.03 7.72
CA ASN A 523 -26.07 -6.15 8.27
C ASN A 523 -27.16 -5.78 7.24
N VAL A 524 -26.78 -5.08 6.16
CA VAL A 524 -27.71 -4.57 5.16
C VAL A 524 -27.05 -4.61 3.78
N ASP A 525 -27.74 -5.23 2.82
CA ASP A 525 -27.32 -5.22 1.43
C ASP A 525 -27.22 -3.80 0.89
N ASP A 526 -26.02 -3.39 0.50
CA ASP A 526 -25.73 -2.09 -0.10
C ASP A 526 -24.97 -2.25 -1.44
N PRO A 527 -25.64 -2.67 -2.53
CA PRO A 527 -25.01 -2.86 -3.83
C PRO A 527 -24.43 -1.54 -4.39
N ALA A 528 -24.94 -0.41 -3.94
CA ALA A 528 -24.39 0.89 -4.30
C ALA A 528 -23.01 1.14 -3.66
N LEU A 529 -22.72 0.60 -2.46
CA LEU A 529 -21.37 0.68 -1.88
C LEU A 529 -20.37 -0.17 -2.68
N ILE A 530 -20.80 -1.33 -3.21
CA ILE A 530 -19.96 -2.17 -4.10
C ILE A 530 -19.66 -1.41 -5.39
N SER A 531 -20.68 -0.77 -5.99
CA SER A 531 -20.49 0.08 -7.18
C SER A 531 -19.52 1.24 -6.90
N LEU A 532 -19.66 1.89 -5.74
CA LEU A 532 -18.78 2.97 -5.28
C LEU A 532 -17.35 2.45 -5.06
N PHE A 533 -17.16 1.31 -4.40
CA PHE A 533 -15.86 0.68 -4.17
C PHE A 533 -15.12 0.39 -5.49
N MET A 534 -15.81 -0.18 -6.48
CA MET A 534 -15.22 -0.46 -7.79
C MET A 534 -14.81 0.83 -8.52
N GLN A 535 -15.64 1.88 -8.49
CA GLN A 535 -15.30 3.17 -9.08
C GLN A 535 -14.23 3.92 -8.28
N TYR A 536 -14.21 3.76 -6.96
CA TYR A 536 -13.15 4.31 -6.11
C TYR A 536 -11.80 3.65 -6.38
N SER A 537 -11.76 2.35 -6.61
CA SER A 537 -10.54 1.64 -7.03
C SER A 537 -10.01 2.19 -8.37
N ARG A 538 -10.89 2.48 -9.33
CA ARG A 538 -10.49 3.16 -10.58
C ARG A 538 -9.97 4.57 -10.31
N TYR A 539 -10.63 5.32 -9.43
CA TYR A 539 -10.17 6.63 -8.98
C TYR A 539 -8.76 6.56 -8.39
N LEU A 540 -8.50 5.60 -7.49
CA LEU A 540 -7.20 5.41 -6.87
C LEU A 540 -6.11 5.09 -7.91
N LEU A 541 -6.39 4.23 -8.90
CA LEU A 541 -5.43 3.90 -9.94
C LEU A 541 -5.12 5.09 -10.85
N ILE A 542 -6.13 5.88 -11.24
CA ILE A 542 -5.94 7.13 -12.01
C ILE A 542 -5.13 8.15 -11.19
N SER A 543 -5.33 8.20 -9.88
CA SER A 543 -4.65 9.15 -8.99
C SER A 543 -3.20 8.77 -8.71
N THR A 544 -2.83 7.48 -8.82
CA THR A 544 -1.50 6.98 -8.45
C THR A 544 -0.60 6.65 -9.62
N SER A 545 -1.15 6.16 -10.74
CA SER A 545 -0.37 5.61 -11.85
C SER A 545 -0.84 6.16 -13.17
N ARG A 546 -0.08 7.12 -13.71
CA ARG A 546 -0.40 7.80 -14.98
C ARG A 546 0.84 7.92 -15.86
N PRO A 547 0.66 8.02 -17.21
CA PRO A 547 1.76 8.30 -18.12
C PRO A 547 2.61 9.49 -17.64
N GLY A 548 3.94 9.28 -17.58
CA GLY A 548 4.90 10.28 -17.07
C GLY A 548 5.14 10.23 -15.56
N GLY A 549 4.39 9.40 -14.80
CA GLY A 549 4.61 9.10 -13.39
C GLY A 549 5.29 7.76 -13.16
N GLY A 550 5.39 7.35 -11.90
CA GLY A 550 5.81 6.02 -11.46
C GLY A 550 4.62 5.08 -11.22
N PRO A 551 4.87 3.78 -11.04
CA PRO A 551 3.83 2.83 -10.67
C PRO A 551 3.36 3.03 -9.23
N ALA A 552 2.14 2.55 -8.92
CA ALA A 552 1.63 2.50 -7.58
C ALA A 552 2.50 1.56 -6.71
N ASN A 553 3.05 2.08 -5.60
CA ASN A 553 3.74 1.25 -4.62
C ASN A 553 2.73 0.56 -3.68
N LEU A 554 3.19 -0.07 -2.60
CA LEU A 554 2.34 -0.80 -1.65
C LEU A 554 1.24 0.06 -1.01
N GLN A 555 1.43 1.39 -0.94
CA GLN A 555 0.48 2.38 -0.45
C GLN A 555 0.01 3.36 -1.54
N GLY A 556 0.22 3.04 -2.79
CA GLY A 556 -0.09 3.91 -3.92
C GLY A 556 0.84 5.13 -3.98
N LEU A 557 0.32 6.30 -3.60
CA LEU A 557 1.07 7.55 -3.41
C LEU A 557 1.04 8.06 -1.96
N TRP A 558 0.22 7.47 -1.08
CA TRP A 558 -0.12 8.03 0.22
C TRP A 558 0.62 7.33 1.35
N ASN A 559 1.41 8.10 2.09
CA ASN A 559 2.17 7.64 3.25
C ASN A 559 2.50 8.84 4.14
N ASP A 560 2.27 8.76 5.45
CA ASP A 560 2.61 9.79 6.42
C ASP A 560 3.74 9.37 7.38
N LEU A 561 4.36 8.19 7.19
CA LEU A 561 5.37 7.63 8.07
C LEU A 561 6.76 7.68 7.43
N LEU A 562 7.79 8.06 8.21
CA LEU A 562 9.20 7.96 7.81
C LEU A 562 9.67 6.50 7.68
N THR A 563 9.07 5.61 8.47
CA THR A 563 9.28 4.16 8.41
C THR A 563 7.94 3.49 8.13
N PRO A 564 7.49 3.51 6.87
CA PRO A 564 6.20 2.93 6.52
C PRO A 564 6.24 1.39 6.62
N PRO A 565 5.10 0.74 6.85
CA PRO A 565 5.00 -0.71 6.81
C PRO A 565 5.63 -1.27 5.55
N TRP A 566 6.49 -2.27 5.71
CA TRP A 566 7.25 -2.91 4.63
C TRP A 566 8.02 -1.94 3.72
N GLY A 567 8.36 -0.74 4.22
CA GLY A 567 9.03 0.31 3.45
C GLY A 567 8.16 0.94 2.35
N SER A 568 6.88 0.60 2.26
CA SER A 568 5.97 0.99 1.16
C SER A 568 6.58 0.76 -0.23
N LYS A 569 7.39 -0.32 -0.37
CA LYS A 569 8.10 -0.65 -1.62
C LYS A 569 7.22 -1.44 -2.59
N PHE A 570 7.80 -1.87 -3.69
CA PHE A 570 7.12 -2.68 -4.71
C PHE A 570 7.36 -4.16 -4.40
N THR A 571 6.36 -4.83 -3.82
CA THR A 571 6.42 -6.26 -3.53
C THR A 571 5.88 -7.03 -4.73
N THR A 572 6.72 -7.89 -5.31
CA THR A 572 6.54 -8.53 -6.63
C THR A 572 6.17 -10.00 -6.54
N ASN A 573 5.73 -10.46 -5.36
CA ASN A 573 5.20 -11.81 -5.19
C ASN A 573 3.66 -11.86 -5.12
N ILE A 574 2.99 -10.70 -5.19
CA ILE A 574 1.52 -10.53 -5.33
C ILE A 574 1.09 -9.05 -5.44
N ASN A 575 1.59 -8.17 -4.55
CA ASN A 575 0.98 -6.86 -4.30
C ASN A 575 1.10 -5.91 -5.51
N LEU A 576 2.28 -5.80 -6.11
CA LEU A 576 2.49 -4.95 -7.28
C LEU A 576 1.64 -5.43 -8.47
N GLU A 577 1.59 -6.72 -8.70
CA GLU A 577 0.83 -7.35 -9.76
C GLU A 577 -0.67 -7.10 -9.56
N MET A 578 -1.16 -7.29 -8.33
CA MET A 578 -2.56 -7.05 -7.96
C MET A 578 -2.97 -5.58 -8.16
N ASN A 579 -2.05 -4.62 -7.95
CA ASN A 579 -2.33 -3.21 -8.22
C ASN A 579 -2.77 -2.95 -9.67
N TYR A 580 -2.37 -3.81 -10.60
CA TYR A 580 -2.67 -3.62 -12.04
C TYR A 580 -3.68 -4.62 -12.59
N TRP A 581 -4.18 -5.60 -11.83
CA TRP A 581 -5.22 -6.52 -12.30
C TRP A 581 -6.48 -5.82 -12.85
N PRO A 582 -6.98 -4.71 -12.25
CA PRO A 582 -8.15 -4.03 -12.79
C PRO A 582 -7.86 -3.13 -14.01
N ALA A 583 -6.59 -2.82 -14.31
CA ALA A 583 -6.24 -1.76 -15.26
C ALA A 583 -6.82 -1.99 -16.66
N GLU A 584 -6.66 -3.20 -17.20
CA GLU A 584 -7.13 -3.52 -18.55
C GLU A 584 -8.64 -3.73 -18.56
N VAL A 585 -9.17 -4.57 -17.69
CA VAL A 585 -10.60 -4.95 -17.66
C VAL A 585 -11.50 -3.76 -17.34
N LEU A 586 -11.05 -2.80 -16.50
CA LEU A 586 -11.80 -1.59 -16.16
C LEU A 586 -11.47 -0.37 -17.03
N ASN A 587 -10.91 -0.58 -18.22
CA ASN A 587 -10.66 0.43 -19.25
C ASN A 587 -9.69 1.54 -18.84
N LEU A 588 -8.62 1.17 -18.16
CA LEU A 588 -7.54 2.03 -17.69
C LEU A 588 -6.17 1.63 -18.25
N SER A 589 -6.11 1.03 -19.43
CA SER A 589 -4.87 0.55 -20.07
C SER A 589 -3.72 1.55 -20.04
N ALA A 590 -3.98 2.85 -20.17
CA ALA A 590 -2.94 3.87 -20.11
C ALA A 590 -2.26 3.96 -18.72
N CYS A 591 -2.93 3.52 -17.65
CA CYS A 591 -2.40 3.51 -16.30
C CYS A 591 -1.34 2.40 -16.08
N THR A 592 -1.18 1.46 -17.00
CA THR A 592 -0.12 0.42 -16.95
C THR A 592 1.24 0.92 -17.43
N GLN A 593 1.30 2.03 -18.15
CA GLN A 593 2.56 2.52 -18.70
C GLN A 593 3.67 2.76 -17.67
N PRO A 594 3.40 3.33 -16.47
CA PRO A 594 4.42 3.47 -15.42
C PRO A 594 5.00 2.13 -14.95
N LEU A 595 4.16 1.09 -14.83
CA LEU A 595 4.62 -0.27 -14.53
C LEU A 595 5.56 -0.79 -15.62
N PHE A 596 5.19 -0.64 -16.87
CA PHE A 596 6.02 -1.10 -17.99
C PHE A 596 7.37 -0.37 -18.05
N ASN A 597 7.40 0.93 -17.76
CA ASN A 597 8.64 1.69 -17.68
C ASN A 597 9.55 1.18 -16.55
N MET A 598 8.97 0.82 -15.41
CA MET A 598 9.71 0.16 -14.32
C MET A 598 10.23 -1.21 -14.74
N VAL A 599 9.44 -2.00 -15.46
CA VAL A 599 9.87 -3.33 -15.95
C VAL A 599 11.06 -3.20 -16.91
N ASP A 600 11.09 -2.21 -17.80
CA ASP A 600 12.24 -1.98 -18.67
C ASP A 600 13.54 -1.70 -17.87
N ASP A 601 13.44 -0.92 -16.78
CA ASP A 601 14.55 -0.70 -15.86
C ASP A 601 14.97 -2.02 -15.17
N LEU A 602 13.98 -2.79 -14.67
CA LEU A 602 14.20 -4.06 -13.95
C LEU A 602 14.82 -5.14 -14.86
N VAL A 603 14.53 -5.14 -16.15
CA VAL A 603 15.21 -6.03 -17.11
C VAL A 603 16.71 -5.77 -17.10
N GLN A 604 17.15 -4.50 -17.03
CA GLN A 604 18.57 -4.16 -17.02
C GLN A 604 19.26 -4.60 -15.72
N THR A 605 18.67 -4.34 -14.57
CA THR A 605 19.22 -4.76 -13.26
C THR A 605 19.07 -6.26 -13.03
N GLY A 606 17.97 -6.86 -13.52
CA GLY A 606 17.70 -8.29 -13.44
C GLY A 606 18.66 -9.14 -14.24
N LYS A 607 19.16 -8.66 -15.37
CA LYS A 607 20.25 -9.29 -16.12
C LYS A 607 21.54 -9.33 -15.30
N GLN A 608 21.85 -8.27 -14.56
CA GLN A 608 23.01 -8.23 -13.67
C GLN A 608 22.87 -9.26 -12.54
N THR A 609 21.69 -9.34 -11.94
CA THR A 609 21.38 -10.34 -10.89
C THR A 609 21.42 -11.76 -11.44
N ALA A 610 20.84 -12.04 -12.61
CA ALA A 610 20.93 -13.35 -13.27
C ALA A 610 22.39 -13.78 -13.48
N LYS A 611 23.24 -12.84 -13.88
CA LYS A 611 24.68 -13.11 -14.04
C LYS A 611 25.38 -13.32 -12.70
N ALA A 612 25.20 -12.42 -11.72
CA ALA A 612 25.95 -12.44 -10.46
C ALA A 612 25.55 -13.59 -9.52
N HIS A 613 24.23 -13.88 -9.44
CA HIS A 613 23.70 -14.89 -8.51
C HIS A 613 23.54 -16.29 -9.14
N TYR A 614 23.36 -16.37 -10.46
CA TYR A 614 23.05 -17.64 -11.13
C TYR A 614 24.05 -18.00 -12.23
N ASN A 615 24.85 -17.05 -12.73
CA ASN A 615 25.71 -17.17 -13.90
C ASN A 615 24.93 -17.62 -15.16
N MET A 616 23.72 -17.06 -15.34
CA MET A 616 22.79 -17.42 -16.41
C MET A 616 22.43 -16.20 -17.27
N PRO A 617 22.02 -16.40 -18.55
CA PRO A 617 21.44 -15.36 -19.39
C PRO A 617 20.04 -15.01 -18.93
N GLY A 618 19.45 -14.02 -19.61
CA GLY A 618 18.10 -13.55 -19.31
C GLY A 618 18.06 -12.62 -18.12
N TRP A 619 16.90 -12.48 -17.45
CA TRP A 619 16.75 -11.63 -16.27
C TRP A 619 15.90 -12.30 -15.20
N VAL A 620 16.18 -11.96 -13.93
CA VAL A 620 15.49 -12.47 -12.76
C VAL A 620 15.11 -11.32 -11.83
N LEU A 621 13.98 -11.44 -11.16
CA LEU A 621 13.52 -10.55 -10.12
C LEU A 621 13.02 -11.39 -8.96
N HIS A 622 13.44 -11.02 -7.75
CA HIS A 622 12.97 -11.62 -6.51
C HIS A 622 11.78 -10.86 -5.93
N HIS A 623 11.33 -11.21 -4.73
CA HIS A 623 10.04 -10.80 -4.17
C HIS A 623 9.87 -9.30 -3.89
N ASN A 624 10.89 -8.47 -3.96
CA ASN A 624 10.81 -7.03 -3.70
C ASN A 624 11.76 -6.20 -4.59
N THR A 625 11.31 -5.01 -4.94
CA THR A 625 12.13 -3.97 -5.53
C THR A 625 11.76 -2.60 -4.94
N ASP A 626 12.57 -1.56 -5.23
CA ASP A 626 12.36 -0.19 -4.79
C ASP A 626 12.63 0.80 -5.94
N ILE A 627 12.69 2.10 -5.64
CA ILE A 627 12.94 3.13 -6.66
C ILE A 627 14.32 2.96 -7.34
N TRP A 628 15.29 2.32 -6.68
CA TRP A 628 16.63 2.07 -7.18
C TRP A 628 16.74 0.78 -8.01
N ARG A 629 15.59 0.08 -8.22
CA ARG A 629 15.48 -1.12 -9.08
C ARG A 629 16.32 -2.31 -8.61
N GLY A 630 16.38 -2.56 -7.30
CA GLY A 630 16.99 -3.79 -6.78
C GLY A 630 16.25 -5.04 -7.28
N THR A 631 16.96 -6.08 -7.73
CA THR A 631 16.38 -7.34 -8.23
C THR A 631 16.94 -8.58 -7.54
N ALA A 632 17.97 -8.42 -6.71
CA ALA A 632 18.57 -9.50 -5.93
C ALA A 632 17.64 -9.97 -4.79
N PRO A 633 17.84 -11.18 -4.23
CA PRO A 633 17.05 -11.63 -3.09
C PRO A 633 17.34 -10.78 -1.85
N VAL A 634 16.30 -10.41 -1.12
CA VAL A 634 16.34 -9.49 0.02
C VAL A 634 15.59 -10.06 1.22
N ASN A 635 15.68 -9.42 2.39
CA ASN A 635 15.10 -9.79 3.67
C ASN A 635 15.78 -11.02 4.27
N ALA A 636 15.28 -12.23 4.04
CA ALA A 636 15.87 -13.46 4.54
C ALA A 636 15.79 -14.58 3.50
N ALA A 637 16.69 -15.57 3.59
CA ALA A 637 16.80 -16.64 2.59
C ALA A 637 15.53 -17.50 2.46
N ASN A 638 14.80 -17.70 3.57
CA ASN A 638 13.62 -18.56 3.62
C ASN A 638 12.41 -18.03 2.85
N HIS A 639 12.34 -16.73 2.53
CA HIS A 639 11.24 -16.13 1.75
C HIS A 639 11.72 -15.12 0.69
N GLY A 640 12.94 -14.62 0.81
CA GLY A 640 13.53 -13.66 -0.13
C GLY A 640 14.02 -14.28 -1.43
N ILE A 641 14.36 -15.55 -1.44
CA ILE A 641 14.80 -16.28 -2.63
C ILE A 641 13.57 -16.88 -3.31
N TRP A 642 12.85 -16.03 -4.04
CA TRP A 642 11.74 -16.41 -4.90
C TRP A 642 12.00 -15.87 -6.30
N VAL A 643 12.05 -16.74 -7.31
CA VAL A 643 12.71 -16.44 -8.58
C VAL A 643 11.75 -16.01 -9.70
N THR A 644 10.45 -16.08 -9.50
CA THR A 644 9.45 -15.94 -10.56
C THR A 644 8.86 -14.54 -10.72
N GLY A 645 9.36 -13.51 -10.01
CA GLY A 645 8.87 -12.13 -10.14
C GLY A 645 9.03 -11.55 -11.55
N ALA A 646 10.15 -11.85 -12.23
CA ALA A 646 10.37 -11.46 -13.62
C ALA A 646 9.33 -12.08 -14.57
N ALA A 647 9.03 -13.35 -14.38
CA ALA A 647 8.04 -14.08 -15.19
C ALA A 647 6.63 -13.55 -14.96
N TRP A 648 6.26 -13.29 -13.70
CA TRP A 648 4.92 -12.78 -13.38
C TRP A 648 4.71 -11.35 -13.91
N LEU A 649 5.67 -10.45 -13.74
CA LEU A 649 5.55 -9.09 -14.31
C LEU A 649 5.50 -9.10 -15.85
N SER A 650 6.14 -10.09 -16.50
CA SER A 650 6.05 -10.27 -17.95
C SER A 650 4.61 -10.58 -18.41
N GLU A 651 3.80 -11.21 -17.56
CA GLU A 651 2.38 -11.47 -17.81
C GLU A 651 1.58 -10.18 -18.01
N SER A 652 1.86 -9.12 -17.25
CA SER A 652 1.18 -7.83 -17.41
C SER A 652 1.36 -7.22 -18.81
N LEU A 653 2.52 -7.44 -19.46
CA LEU A 653 2.76 -6.96 -20.82
C LEU A 653 2.00 -7.83 -21.84
N TRP A 654 1.94 -9.14 -21.61
CA TRP A 654 1.14 -10.03 -22.44
C TRP A 654 -0.34 -9.72 -22.34
N GLU A 655 -0.85 -9.51 -21.15
CA GLU A 655 -2.23 -9.09 -20.89
C GLU A 655 -2.57 -7.78 -21.64
N HIS A 656 -1.71 -6.78 -21.57
CA HIS A 656 -1.89 -5.54 -22.32
C HIS A 656 -2.06 -5.80 -23.82
N TYR A 657 -1.21 -6.69 -24.39
CA TYR A 657 -1.38 -7.09 -25.80
C TYR A 657 -2.71 -7.84 -26.02
N GLN A 658 -3.10 -8.74 -25.12
CA GLN A 658 -4.36 -9.49 -25.24
C GLN A 658 -5.57 -8.56 -25.30
N PHE A 659 -5.58 -7.49 -24.50
CA PHE A 659 -6.68 -6.51 -24.47
C PHE A 659 -6.61 -5.47 -25.60
N THR A 660 -5.43 -5.11 -26.07
CA THR A 660 -5.27 -4.03 -27.08
C THR A 660 -5.10 -4.56 -28.51
N LYS A 661 -4.55 -5.77 -28.65
CA LYS A 661 -4.07 -6.33 -29.92
C LYS A 661 -3.02 -5.49 -30.66
N ASP A 662 -2.30 -4.63 -29.90
CA ASP A 662 -1.22 -3.81 -30.45
C ASP A 662 0.02 -4.66 -30.74
N LYS A 663 0.19 -5.04 -32.02
CA LYS A 663 1.37 -5.82 -32.47
C LYS A 663 2.66 -5.04 -32.37
N THR A 664 2.61 -3.71 -32.46
CA THR A 664 3.80 -2.86 -32.32
C THR A 664 4.33 -2.93 -30.89
N PHE A 665 3.43 -2.81 -29.90
CA PHE A 665 3.77 -3.00 -28.50
C PHE A 665 4.30 -4.43 -28.22
N LEU A 666 3.62 -5.43 -28.77
CA LEU A 666 4.05 -6.82 -28.63
C LEU A 666 5.48 -7.01 -29.11
N GLN A 667 5.80 -6.54 -30.33
CA GLN A 667 7.10 -6.72 -30.96
C GLN A 667 8.19 -5.90 -30.29
N ALA A 668 7.91 -4.62 -29.99
CA ALA A 668 8.93 -3.68 -29.54
C ALA A 668 9.22 -3.80 -28.03
N ARG A 669 8.24 -4.25 -27.23
CA ARG A 669 8.36 -4.21 -25.77
C ARG A 669 8.04 -5.56 -25.10
N ALA A 670 6.83 -6.12 -25.29
CA ALA A 670 6.42 -7.29 -24.53
C ALA A 670 7.26 -8.53 -24.84
N TYR A 671 7.42 -8.86 -26.12
CA TYR A 671 8.17 -10.06 -26.52
C TYR A 671 9.64 -10.07 -26.05
N PRO A 672 10.42 -8.99 -26.19
CA PRO A 672 11.79 -8.98 -25.68
C PRO A 672 11.90 -9.19 -24.16
N VAL A 673 10.96 -8.64 -23.38
CA VAL A 673 10.90 -8.82 -21.92
C VAL A 673 10.58 -10.27 -21.56
N MET A 674 9.53 -10.83 -22.15
CA MET A 674 9.09 -12.22 -21.97
C MET A 674 10.17 -13.22 -22.40
N LYS A 675 10.80 -13.00 -23.56
CA LYS A 675 11.87 -13.85 -24.07
C LYS A 675 13.04 -13.90 -23.11
N ALA A 676 13.50 -12.73 -22.61
CA ALA A 676 14.62 -12.67 -21.68
C ALA A 676 14.29 -13.34 -20.33
N ALA A 677 13.03 -13.25 -19.83
CA ALA A 677 12.61 -14.01 -18.66
C ALA A 677 12.61 -15.52 -18.94
N ALA A 678 12.09 -15.93 -20.09
CA ALA A 678 12.09 -17.34 -20.50
C ALA A 678 13.50 -17.92 -20.68
N GLU A 679 14.45 -17.14 -21.23
CA GLU A 679 15.87 -17.52 -21.34
C GLU A 679 16.50 -17.85 -19.98
N PHE A 680 16.17 -17.09 -18.93
CA PHE A 680 16.61 -17.39 -17.58
C PHE A 680 16.11 -18.77 -17.14
N PHE A 681 14.81 -19.05 -17.25
CA PHE A 681 14.23 -20.31 -16.79
C PHE A 681 14.65 -21.53 -17.63
N VAL A 682 14.90 -21.36 -18.93
CA VAL A 682 15.49 -22.46 -19.77
C VAL A 682 16.81 -22.97 -19.17
N ASN A 683 17.59 -22.08 -18.54
CA ASN A 683 18.88 -22.41 -17.93
C ASN A 683 18.80 -22.71 -16.42
N PHE A 684 17.80 -22.13 -15.73
CA PHE A 684 17.67 -22.26 -14.28
C PHE A 684 17.03 -23.57 -13.82
N LEU A 685 16.03 -24.07 -14.56
CA LEU A 685 15.31 -25.30 -14.22
C LEU A 685 16.25 -26.50 -14.14
N VAL A 686 16.06 -27.34 -13.14
CA VAL A 686 16.83 -28.57 -12.89
C VAL A 686 15.90 -29.77 -12.80
N LYS A 687 16.41 -30.98 -13.09
CA LYS A 687 15.65 -32.21 -12.88
C LYS A 687 15.54 -32.53 -11.39
N ASP A 688 14.33 -32.75 -10.94
CA ASP A 688 14.10 -33.33 -9.62
C ASP A 688 14.62 -34.78 -9.60
N PRO A 689 15.49 -35.14 -8.68
CA PRO A 689 16.07 -36.47 -8.63
C PRO A 689 15.06 -37.59 -8.34
N LYS A 690 13.89 -37.26 -7.77
CA LYS A 690 12.85 -38.24 -7.40
C LYS A 690 11.84 -38.46 -8.51
N THR A 691 11.34 -37.38 -9.13
CA THR A 691 10.26 -37.43 -10.11
C THR A 691 10.76 -37.33 -11.55
N GLY A 692 11.96 -36.82 -11.77
CA GLY A 692 12.53 -36.57 -13.10
C GLY A 692 11.98 -35.33 -13.81
N TYR A 693 10.99 -34.64 -13.23
CA TYR A 693 10.46 -33.40 -13.78
C TYR A 693 11.46 -32.25 -13.68
N LEU A 694 11.30 -31.24 -14.54
CA LEU A 694 11.99 -29.96 -14.40
C LEU A 694 11.30 -29.13 -13.33
N ILE A 695 12.09 -28.63 -12.38
CA ILE A 695 11.61 -27.82 -11.26
C ILE A 695 12.52 -26.61 -11.02
N SER A 696 11.99 -25.57 -10.35
CA SER A 696 12.77 -24.46 -9.80
C SER A 696 13.49 -24.89 -8.51
N ALA A 697 14.76 -24.54 -8.35
CA ALA A 697 15.54 -24.72 -7.11
C ALA A 697 16.79 -23.83 -7.12
N PRO A 698 17.11 -23.08 -6.05
CA PRO A 698 16.26 -22.82 -4.88
C PRO A 698 15.10 -21.86 -5.18
N SER A 699 14.00 -21.97 -4.43
CA SER A 699 12.89 -21.04 -4.42
C SER A 699 12.06 -21.20 -3.15
N ASN A 700 10.92 -20.53 -3.03
CA ASN A 700 9.96 -20.74 -1.95
C ASN A 700 8.51 -20.64 -2.49
N SER A 701 7.55 -21.14 -1.71
CA SER A 701 6.16 -20.78 -1.92
C SER A 701 5.85 -19.56 -1.04
N PRO A 702 5.56 -18.40 -1.61
CA PRO A 702 5.31 -17.19 -0.80
C PRO A 702 4.15 -17.38 0.20
N GLU A 703 4.33 -17.05 1.50
CA GLU A 703 5.60 -16.72 2.17
C GLU A 703 5.87 -17.71 3.30
N HIS A 704 5.76 -19.01 3.05
CA HIS A 704 5.95 -20.05 4.07
C HIS A 704 6.59 -21.32 3.49
N GLY A 705 6.86 -22.29 4.36
CA GLY A 705 7.50 -23.55 3.98
C GLY A 705 9.02 -23.46 3.81
N GLY A 706 9.63 -22.28 3.90
CA GLY A 706 11.08 -22.04 3.82
C GLY A 706 11.67 -22.18 2.42
N LEU A 707 12.99 -22.26 2.33
CA LEU A 707 13.72 -22.44 1.08
C LEU A 707 13.60 -23.87 0.59
N VAL A 708 13.00 -24.07 -0.59
CA VAL A 708 12.63 -25.39 -1.13
C VAL A 708 13.02 -25.57 -2.59
N ALA A 709 12.78 -26.76 -3.11
CA ALA A 709 12.74 -27.07 -4.53
C ALA A 709 11.29 -27.34 -4.94
N GLY A 710 10.90 -26.85 -6.11
CA GLY A 710 9.65 -27.20 -6.78
C GLY A 710 8.36 -26.73 -6.12
N PRO A 711 8.21 -25.44 -5.72
CA PRO A 711 6.90 -24.92 -5.33
C PRO A 711 5.96 -24.84 -6.55
N ALA A 712 4.70 -25.19 -6.37
CA ALA A 712 3.72 -25.28 -7.47
C ALA A 712 3.51 -23.94 -8.20
N MET A 713 3.50 -22.84 -7.46
CA MET A 713 3.36 -21.49 -8.02
C MET A 713 4.41 -21.19 -9.09
N ASP A 714 5.67 -21.55 -8.83
CA ASP A 714 6.75 -21.33 -9.80
C ASP A 714 6.48 -22.07 -11.11
N HIS A 715 6.07 -23.34 -11.02
CA HIS A 715 5.80 -24.18 -12.20
C HIS A 715 4.63 -23.63 -13.01
N GLN A 716 3.58 -23.14 -12.35
CA GLN A 716 2.43 -22.50 -12.98
C GLN A 716 2.85 -21.24 -13.74
N ILE A 717 3.60 -20.34 -13.07
CA ILE A 717 4.10 -19.10 -13.68
C ILE A 717 5.03 -19.37 -14.85
N ILE A 718 5.96 -20.32 -14.72
CA ILE A 718 6.93 -20.64 -15.76
C ILE A 718 6.24 -21.30 -16.98
N ARG A 719 5.26 -22.19 -16.76
CA ARG A 719 4.46 -22.76 -17.85
C ARG A 719 3.70 -21.67 -18.61
N GLU A 720 3.06 -20.75 -17.88
CA GLU A 720 2.34 -19.63 -18.48
C GLU A 720 3.29 -18.72 -19.28
N LEU A 721 4.44 -18.35 -18.72
CA LEU A 721 5.48 -17.58 -19.43
C LEU A 721 5.91 -18.27 -20.73
N PHE A 722 6.20 -19.57 -20.70
CA PHE A 722 6.63 -20.30 -21.89
C PHE A 722 5.53 -20.38 -22.94
N LYS A 723 4.30 -20.71 -22.54
CA LYS A 723 3.12 -20.73 -23.41
C LYS A 723 2.90 -19.39 -24.10
N ASN A 724 2.95 -18.30 -23.35
CA ASN A 724 2.71 -16.94 -23.85
C ASN A 724 3.85 -16.45 -24.73
N THR A 725 5.11 -16.79 -24.40
CA THR A 725 6.28 -16.46 -25.24
C THR A 725 6.23 -17.19 -26.60
N ILE A 726 5.85 -18.47 -26.61
CA ILE A 726 5.62 -19.25 -27.83
C ILE A 726 4.51 -18.62 -28.69
N ALA A 727 3.38 -18.27 -28.05
CA ALA A 727 2.26 -17.64 -28.74
C ALA A 727 2.65 -16.29 -29.35
N ALA A 728 3.40 -15.46 -28.61
CA ALA A 728 3.90 -14.17 -29.08
C ALA A 728 4.86 -14.33 -30.27
N ALA A 729 5.82 -15.25 -30.18
CA ALA A 729 6.76 -15.56 -31.27
C ALA A 729 6.03 -15.99 -32.55
N LYS A 730 5.03 -16.87 -32.41
CA LYS A 730 4.18 -17.33 -33.52
C LYS A 730 3.40 -16.19 -34.17
N LEU A 731 2.82 -15.30 -33.38
CA LEU A 731 2.06 -14.13 -33.86
C LEU A 731 2.96 -13.14 -34.62
N LEU A 732 4.22 -13.04 -34.20
CA LEU A 732 5.23 -12.17 -34.84
C LEU A 732 5.97 -12.85 -35.99
N GLY A 733 5.90 -14.17 -36.12
CA GLY A 733 6.60 -14.93 -37.13
C GLY A 733 8.12 -15.01 -36.94
N ILE A 734 8.59 -15.00 -35.68
CA ILE A 734 10.01 -14.95 -35.29
C ILE A 734 10.36 -16.07 -34.31
N ASP A 735 11.67 -16.33 -34.13
CA ASP A 735 12.27 -17.18 -33.08
C ASP A 735 11.69 -18.62 -33.00
N ALA A 736 11.37 -19.23 -34.12
CA ALA A 736 10.86 -20.61 -34.16
C ALA A 736 11.76 -21.63 -33.46
N PRO A 737 13.13 -21.59 -33.55
CA PRO A 737 14.00 -22.48 -32.79
C PRO A 737 13.87 -22.32 -31.27
N PHE A 738 13.77 -21.09 -30.77
CA PHE A 738 13.57 -20.82 -29.36
C PHE A 738 12.20 -21.32 -28.88
N SER A 739 11.16 -21.08 -29.67
CA SER A 739 9.82 -21.62 -29.40
C SER A 739 9.82 -23.16 -29.26
N LYS A 740 10.59 -23.84 -30.10
CA LYS A 740 10.75 -25.30 -30.00
C LYS A 740 11.43 -25.69 -28.66
N THR A 741 12.50 -25.02 -28.30
CA THR A 741 13.17 -25.23 -27.00
C THR A 741 12.21 -25.03 -25.82
N LEU A 742 11.41 -23.95 -25.87
CA LEU A 742 10.39 -23.69 -24.82
C LEU A 742 9.34 -24.81 -24.77
N GLN A 743 8.87 -25.30 -25.92
CA GLN A 743 7.87 -26.38 -25.99
C GLN A 743 8.42 -27.69 -25.39
N GLU A 744 9.68 -28.03 -25.69
CA GLU A 744 10.35 -29.19 -25.14
C GLU A 744 10.51 -29.11 -23.63
N LYS A 745 10.92 -27.92 -23.10
CA LYS A 745 11.03 -27.68 -21.67
C LYS A 745 9.66 -27.66 -20.98
N TYR A 746 8.66 -27.01 -21.58
CA TYR A 746 7.28 -26.96 -21.08
C TYR A 746 6.71 -28.33 -20.76
N SER A 747 6.90 -29.31 -21.67
CA SER A 747 6.39 -30.66 -21.47
C SER A 747 7.06 -31.44 -20.34
N GLN A 748 8.21 -30.96 -19.84
CA GLN A 748 8.99 -31.61 -18.79
C GLN A 748 8.79 -30.93 -17.41
N ILE A 749 8.19 -29.75 -17.35
CA ILE A 749 7.94 -29.03 -16.07
C ILE A 749 6.96 -29.85 -15.24
N ALA A 750 7.20 -29.93 -13.93
CA ALA A 750 6.33 -30.64 -13.00
C ALA A 750 4.85 -30.17 -13.16
N PRO A 751 3.90 -31.09 -13.31
CA PRO A 751 2.48 -30.77 -13.46
C PRO A 751 1.88 -30.30 -12.14
N ASN A 752 0.66 -29.78 -12.18
CA ASN A 752 -0.15 -29.62 -10.98
C ASN A 752 -0.52 -31.00 -10.43
N MET A 753 -0.39 -31.22 -9.14
CA MET A 753 -0.59 -32.53 -8.51
C MET A 753 -1.70 -32.45 -7.46
N VAL A 754 -2.41 -33.58 -7.31
CA VAL A 754 -3.40 -33.79 -6.25
C VAL A 754 -2.73 -34.57 -5.13
N GLY A 755 -2.77 -34.02 -3.92
CA GLY A 755 -2.10 -34.62 -2.76
C GLY A 755 -2.98 -35.63 -2.01
N LYS A 756 -2.39 -36.20 -0.95
CA LYS A 756 -2.96 -37.29 -0.14
C LYS A 756 -4.33 -36.97 0.48
N TYR A 757 -4.64 -35.70 0.69
CA TYR A 757 -5.92 -35.23 1.21
C TYR A 757 -6.90 -34.88 0.08
N GLY A 758 -6.52 -35.06 -1.19
CA GLY A 758 -7.28 -34.64 -2.36
C GLY A 758 -7.26 -33.13 -2.60
N GLN A 759 -6.32 -32.44 -2.01
CA GLN A 759 -6.03 -31.00 -2.21
C GLN A 759 -5.10 -30.80 -3.41
N LEU A 760 -5.06 -29.60 -3.96
CA LEU A 760 -4.02 -29.19 -4.89
C LEU A 760 -2.73 -28.97 -4.09
N GLN A 761 -1.64 -29.68 -4.47
CA GLN A 761 -0.35 -29.60 -3.77
C GLN A 761 0.30 -28.23 -3.95
N GLU A 762 0.84 -27.69 -2.87
CA GLU A 762 1.60 -26.45 -2.89
C GLU A 762 3.10 -26.67 -3.17
N TRP A 763 3.61 -27.85 -2.84
CA TRP A 763 5.00 -28.25 -3.09
C TRP A 763 5.06 -29.58 -3.86
N ILE A 764 6.18 -29.79 -4.55
CA ILE A 764 6.42 -31.08 -5.23
C ILE A 764 6.42 -32.27 -4.27
N VAL A 765 6.80 -32.02 -3.01
CA VAL A 765 6.67 -32.98 -1.90
C VAL A 765 5.33 -32.72 -1.24
N ASP A 766 4.47 -33.76 -1.15
CA ASP A 766 3.17 -33.64 -0.49
C ASP A 766 3.31 -33.49 1.03
N LYS A 767 3.57 -32.24 1.45
CA LYS A 767 3.73 -31.82 2.86
C LYS A 767 2.65 -30.86 3.32
N ASP A 768 1.58 -30.71 2.52
CA ASP A 768 0.47 -29.81 2.86
C ASP A 768 -0.18 -30.22 4.19
N ASP A 769 -0.61 -29.22 4.96
CA ASP A 769 -1.32 -29.35 6.22
C ASP A 769 -2.76 -28.82 6.05
N THR A 770 -3.73 -29.64 6.41
CA THR A 770 -5.15 -29.30 6.31
C THR A 770 -5.62 -28.27 7.33
N THR A 771 -4.79 -27.97 8.32
CA THR A 771 -5.02 -26.95 9.36
C THR A 771 -4.32 -25.63 9.07
N ASP A 772 -3.54 -25.57 7.97
CA ASP A 772 -2.82 -24.38 7.59
C ASP A 772 -3.75 -23.32 7.00
N THR A 773 -3.95 -22.23 7.73
CA THR A 773 -4.77 -21.07 7.36
C THR A 773 -3.93 -19.89 6.87
N HIS A 774 -2.72 -20.14 6.36
CA HIS A 774 -1.84 -19.09 5.86
C HIS A 774 -2.52 -18.20 4.83
N ARG A 775 -2.33 -16.89 4.94
CA ARG A 775 -2.99 -15.88 4.09
C ARG A 775 -2.64 -15.97 2.59
N HIS A 776 -1.43 -16.46 2.25
CA HIS A 776 -1.07 -16.73 0.86
C HIS A 776 -1.70 -18.03 0.36
N VAL A 777 -2.19 -17.99 -0.86
CA VAL A 777 -2.74 -19.14 -1.59
C VAL A 777 -1.96 -19.37 -2.90
N SER A 778 -0.62 -19.39 -2.77
CA SER A 778 0.33 -19.31 -3.89
C SER A 778 0.10 -20.38 -4.96
N HIS A 779 -0.25 -21.60 -4.57
CA HIS A 779 -0.56 -22.70 -5.48
C HIS A 779 -1.87 -22.55 -6.27
N MET A 780 -2.67 -21.49 -5.96
CA MET A 780 -3.87 -21.12 -6.74
C MET A 780 -3.55 -20.14 -7.87
N TRP A 781 -2.29 -19.73 -8.05
CA TRP A 781 -1.89 -18.82 -9.12
C TRP A 781 -2.33 -19.31 -10.50
N GLY A 782 -2.28 -20.62 -10.73
CA GLY A 782 -2.69 -21.22 -11.98
C GLY A 782 -4.19 -21.11 -12.30
N ILE A 783 -5.02 -20.71 -11.33
CA ILE A 783 -6.43 -20.37 -11.52
C ILE A 783 -6.60 -18.88 -11.79
N HIS A 784 -6.00 -18.05 -10.93
CA HIS A 784 -5.97 -16.60 -11.08
C HIS A 784 -4.65 -16.02 -10.54
N PRO A 785 -3.93 -15.18 -11.34
CA PRO A 785 -4.28 -14.66 -12.67
C PRO A 785 -4.03 -15.65 -13.83
N GLY A 786 -3.27 -16.72 -13.60
CA GLY A 786 -2.94 -17.72 -14.62
C GLY A 786 -4.13 -18.43 -15.25
N THR A 787 -3.83 -19.30 -16.21
CA THR A 787 -4.81 -20.11 -16.94
C THR A 787 -4.38 -21.58 -17.02
N ASP A 788 -3.52 -21.99 -16.10
CA ASP A 788 -2.97 -23.36 -16.05
C ASP A 788 -3.99 -24.37 -15.50
N ILE A 789 -4.92 -23.91 -14.66
CA ILE A 789 -6.06 -24.68 -14.14
C ILE A 789 -7.35 -23.96 -14.50
N THR A 790 -8.22 -24.65 -15.25
CA THR A 790 -9.47 -24.10 -15.77
C THR A 790 -10.66 -24.98 -15.40
N PRO A 791 -11.91 -24.53 -15.55
CA PRO A 791 -13.08 -25.38 -15.35
C PRO A 791 -13.09 -26.67 -16.15
N ALA A 792 -12.35 -26.75 -17.26
CA ALA A 792 -12.21 -27.98 -18.04
C ALA A 792 -11.34 -29.05 -17.33
N ASN A 793 -10.48 -28.65 -16.39
CA ASN A 793 -9.65 -29.53 -15.58
C ASN A 793 -10.39 -29.95 -14.30
N THR A 794 -11.46 -30.75 -14.44
CA THR A 794 -12.42 -31.00 -13.36
C THR A 794 -11.80 -31.53 -12.06
N ASP A 795 -10.80 -32.41 -12.14
CA ASP A 795 -10.16 -33.01 -10.94
C ASP A 795 -9.23 -32.03 -10.25
N LEU A 796 -8.45 -31.26 -11.02
CA LEU A 796 -7.62 -30.19 -10.46
C LEU A 796 -8.48 -29.07 -9.86
N MET A 797 -9.61 -28.75 -10.48
CA MET A 797 -10.54 -27.75 -9.97
C MET A 797 -11.19 -28.20 -8.65
N LYS A 798 -11.56 -29.49 -8.52
CA LYS A 798 -12.04 -30.06 -7.25
C LYS A 798 -10.95 -30.01 -6.17
N ALA A 799 -9.73 -30.37 -6.52
CA ALA A 799 -8.59 -30.33 -5.60
C ALA A 799 -8.29 -28.91 -5.14
N ALA A 800 -8.34 -27.94 -6.05
CA ALA A 800 -8.15 -26.53 -5.74
C ALA A 800 -9.24 -25.98 -4.82
N LYS A 801 -10.52 -26.30 -5.07
CA LYS A 801 -11.62 -25.95 -4.16
C LYS A 801 -11.36 -26.53 -2.75
N LYS A 802 -10.87 -27.75 -2.65
CA LYS A 802 -10.54 -28.38 -1.36
C LYS A 802 -9.40 -27.66 -0.64
N SER A 803 -8.34 -27.25 -1.35
CA SER A 803 -7.30 -26.41 -0.78
C SER A 803 -7.83 -25.07 -0.27
N MET A 804 -8.72 -24.42 -1.02
CA MET A 804 -9.33 -23.16 -0.60
C MET A 804 -10.15 -23.32 0.69
N TYR A 805 -10.88 -24.44 0.84
CA TYR A 805 -11.60 -24.72 2.09
C TYR A 805 -10.66 -24.95 3.27
N TYR A 806 -9.51 -25.58 3.08
CA TYR A 806 -8.51 -25.75 4.14
C TYR A 806 -7.88 -24.40 4.53
N ARG A 807 -7.56 -23.55 3.57
CA ARG A 807 -7.04 -22.18 3.83
C ARG A 807 -8.06 -21.28 4.52
N GLY A 808 -9.34 -21.62 4.43
CA GLY A 808 -10.42 -20.85 5.03
C GLY A 808 -10.68 -19.50 4.34
N ASP A 809 -11.69 -18.80 4.84
CA ASP A 809 -12.16 -17.56 4.25
C ASP A 809 -11.47 -16.31 4.82
N GLU A 810 -10.96 -16.36 6.05
CA GLU A 810 -10.29 -15.24 6.67
C GLU A 810 -8.95 -14.91 5.99
N GLY A 811 -8.51 -13.65 6.10
CA GLY A 811 -7.24 -13.18 5.58
C GLY A 811 -7.12 -11.68 5.62
N THR A 812 -5.97 -11.19 5.24
CA THR A 812 -5.68 -9.76 5.08
C THR A 812 -6.37 -9.21 3.82
N GLY A 813 -6.43 -7.89 3.62
CA GLY A 813 -7.17 -7.28 2.52
C GLY A 813 -6.82 -7.82 1.14
N TRP A 814 -5.53 -7.85 0.78
CA TRP A 814 -5.10 -8.42 -0.50
C TRP A 814 -5.37 -9.93 -0.62
N SER A 815 -5.30 -10.65 0.51
CA SER A 815 -5.63 -12.09 0.51
C SER A 815 -7.10 -12.34 0.21
N LEU A 816 -8.00 -11.58 0.85
CA LEU A 816 -9.44 -11.59 0.54
C LEU A 816 -9.68 -11.24 -0.93
N ALA A 817 -9.02 -10.19 -1.43
CA ALA A 817 -9.13 -9.77 -2.81
C ALA A 817 -8.67 -10.87 -3.80
N TRP A 818 -7.57 -11.58 -3.50
CA TRP A 818 -7.15 -12.72 -4.33
C TRP A 818 -8.17 -13.86 -4.29
N LYS A 819 -8.68 -14.19 -3.10
CA LYS A 819 -9.72 -15.23 -2.94
C LYS A 819 -11.01 -14.90 -3.71
N ILE A 820 -11.41 -13.60 -3.77
CA ILE A 820 -12.55 -13.17 -4.60
C ILE A 820 -12.34 -13.59 -6.07
N ASN A 821 -11.17 -13.25 -6.63
CA ASN A 821 -10.83 -13.57 -8.00
C ASN A 821 -10.78 -15.09 -8.26
N ILE A 822 -10.20 -15.85 -7.33
CA ILE A 822 -10.10 -17.33 -7.43
C ILE A 822 -11.50 -17.96 -7.42
N TRP A 823 -12.37 -17.59 -6.47
CA TRP A 823 -13.73 -18.12 -6.41
C TRP A 823 -14.56 -17.73 -7.64
N ALA A 824 -14.39 -16.51 -8.17
CA ALA A 824 -15.03 -16.11 -9.41
C ALA A 824 -14.56 -16.99 -10.60
N ARG A 825 -13.24 -17.30 -10.69
CA ARG A 825 -12.69 -18.23 -11.71
C ARG A 825 -13.13 -19.68 -11.51
N MET A 826 -13.46 -20.07 -10.28
CA MET A 826 -14.09 -21.35 -9.95
C MET A 826 -15.60 -21.38 -10.24
N LEU A 827 -16.15 -20.31 -10.82
CA LEU A 827 -17.57 -20.10 -11.15
C LEU A 827 -18.49 -20.18 -9.92
N ASP A 828 -17.96 -19.78 -8.76
CA ASP A 828 -18.67 -19.75 -7.48
C ASP A 828 -18.88 -18.29 -7.04
N GLY A 829 -19.88 -17.65 -7.65
CA GLY A 829 -20.17 -16.23 -7.44
C GLY A 829 -20.63 -15.91 -6.03
N ASP A 830 -21.38 -16.79 -5.39
CA ASP A 830 -21.85 -16.55 -4.02
C ASP A 830 -20.71 -16.62 -3.01
N HIS A 831 -19.77 -17.53 -3.19
CA HIS A 831 -18.58 -17.57 -2.34
C HIS A 831 -17.65 -16.37 -2.59
N ALA A 832 -17.48 -15.98 -3.86
CA ALA A 832 -16.74 -14.76 -4.19
C ALA A 832 -17.39 -13.51 -3.56
N TYR A 833 -18.73 -13.43 -3.56
CA TYR A 833 -19.48 -12.37 -2.89
C TYR A 833 -19.28 -12.37 -1.37
N LYS A 834 -19.28 -13.54 -0.74
CA LYS A 834 -18.95 -13.67 0.69
C LYS A 834 -17.56 -13.09 1.01
N MET A 835 -16.55 -13.39 0.19
CA MET A 835 -15.22 -12.80 0.36
C MET A 835 -15.25 -11.27 0.17
N LEU A 836 -16.03 -10.77 -0.79
CA LEU A 836 -16.21 -9.34 -1.02
C LEU A 836 -16.86 -8.65 0.19
N THR A 837 -17.85 -9.26 0.83
CA THR A 837 -18.45 -8.69 2.05
C THR A 837 -17.46 -8.64 3.20
N MET A 838 -16.58 -9.63 3.33
CA MET A 838 -15.50 -9.59 4.32
C MET A 838 -14.49 -8.48 4.02
N LEU A 839 -14.11 -8.29 2.76
CA LEU A 839 -13.22 -7.21 2.35
C LEU A 839 -13.82 -5.81 2.63
N LEU A 840 -15.11 -5.64 2.42
CA LEU A 840 -15.82 -4.36 2.65
C LEU A 840 -16.21 -4.15 4.12
N SER A 841 -15.83 -5.05 5.03
CA SER A 841 -16.04 -4.89 6.47
C SER A 841 -15.09 -3.87 7.09
N PRO A 842 -15.47 -3.21 8.20
CA PRO A 842 -14.61 -2.21 8.84
C PRO A 842 -13.35 -2.83 9.45
N ALA A 843 -12.19 -2.36 9.04
CA ALA A 843 -10.88 -2.84 9.50
C ALA A 843 -10.61 -2.54 11.00
N ASP A 844 -11.20 -1.47 11.53
CA ASP A 844 -10.99 -1.02 12.92
C ASP A 844 -11.88 -1.76 13.95
N ALA A 845 -12.86 -2.54 13.49
CA ALA A 845 -13.82 -3.21 14.37
C ALA A 845 -13.19 -4.35 15.20
N VAL A 846 -12.09 -4.93 14.73
CA VAL A 846 -11.36 -5.99 15.42
C VAL A 846 -9.86 -5.71 15.35
N PRO A 847 -9.17 -5.45 16.48
CA PRO A 847 -7.72 -5.29 16.49
C PRO A 847 -7.02 -6.63 16.23
N ASN A 848 -7.01 -7.08 15.00
CA ASN A 848 -6.31 -8.29 14.58
C ASN A 848 -5.56 -8.02 13.29
N HIS A 849 -4.23 -8.10 13.32
CA HIS A 849 -3.36 -7.90 12.17
C HIS A 849 -3.54 -8.94 11.04
N GLU A 850 -4.30 -10.00 11.28
CA GLU A 850 -4.59 -11.05 10.30
C GLU A 850 -5.97 -10.91 9.62
N LYS A 851 -6.81 -9.95 10.05
CA LYS A 851 -8.14 -9.70 9.49
C LYS A 851 -8.14 -8.42 8.67
N GLY A 852 -8.25 -8.59 7.35
CA GLY A 852 -8.42 -7.52 6.39
C GLY A 852 -9.79 -6.85 6.48
N GLY A 853 -9.95 -5.77 5.71
CA GLY A 853 -11.18 -4.97 5.65
C GLY A 853 -10.87 -3.63 4.98
N ILE A 854 -11.75 -2.65 5.17
CA ILE A 854 -11.52 -1.28 4.70
C ILE A 854 -11.58 -0.28 5.84
N TYR A 855 -10.78 0.77 5.75
CA TYR A 855 -10.85 1.93 6.64
C TYR A 855 -12.03 2.85 6.28
N HIS A 856 -12.31 3.84 7.14
CA HIS A 856 -13.42 4.75 6.93
C HIS A 856 -13.35 5.53 5.60
N ASN A 857 -12.17 5.78 5.06
CA ASN A 857 -11.97 6.39 3.75
C ASN A 857 -11.95 5.39 2.59
N MET A 858 -12.39 4.16 2.82
CA MET A 858 -12.40 3.02 1.90
C MET A 858 -11.00 2.54 1.43
N PHE A 859 -9.91 2.95 2.06
CA PHE A 859 -8.62 2.32 1.87
C PHE A 859 -8.63 0.88 2.39
N ASP A 860 -8.05 -0.04 1.62
CA ASP A 860 -7.86 -1.42 2.03
C ASP A 860 -6.92 -1.56 3.23
N ALA A 861 -7.17 -2.56 4.03
CA ALA A 861 -6.36 -2.87 5.20
C ALA A 861 -5.79 -4.28 5.14
N HIS A 862 -4.48 -4.36 5.19
CA HIS A 862 -3.83 -5.62 5.57
C HIS A 862 -4.29 -6.08 6.97
N PRO A 863 -4.35 -5.38 8.17
CA PRO A 863 -3.83 -4.07 8.60
C PRO A 863 -2.30 -4.04 8.79
N PRO A 864 -1.60 -2.91 8.62
CA PRO A 864 -2.09 -1.56 8.27
C PRO A 864 -2.47 -1.39 6.81
N PHE A 865 -2.69 -0.13 6.36
CA PHE A 865 -3.07 0.21 4.99
C PHE A 865 -2.11 -0.37 3.95
N GLN A 866 -2.72 -1.06 2.98
CA GLN A 866 -2.12 -1.45 1.69
C GLN A 866 -3.18 -1.20 0.60
N ILE A 867 -2.76 -0.76 -0.59
CA ILE A 867 -3.71 -0.37 -1.64
C ILE A 867 -4.14 -1.53 -2.54
N ASP A 868 -3.41 -2.63 -2.49
CA ASP A 868 -3.57 -3.78 -3.37
C ASP A 868 -4.95 -4.46 -3.26
N GLY A 869 -5.51 -4.57 -2.04
CA GLY A 869 -6.86 -5.09 -1.86
C GLY A 869 -7.95 -4.24 -2.50
N ASN A 870 -7.77 -2.91 -2.57
CA ASN A 870 -8.68 -2.06 -3.35
C ASN A 870 -8.71 -2.46 -4.83
N PHE A 871 -7.55 -2.67 -5.42
CA PHE A 871 -7.42 -3.02 -6.85
C PHE A 871 -7.82 -4.45 -7.13
N GLY A 872 -7.35 -5.40 -6.31
CA GLY A 872 -7.71 -6.81 -6.46
C GLY A 872 -9.20 -7.09 -6.23
N GLY A 873 -9.83 -6.39 -5.29
CA GLY A 873 -11.28 -6.48 -5.07
C GLY A 873 -12.10 -6.00 -6.27
N ALA A 874 -11.68 -4.89 -6.90
CA ALA A 874 -12.33 -4.40 -8.11
C ALA A 874 -12.14 -5.35 -9.30
N ALA A 875 -10.95 -5.96 -9.45
CA ALA A 875 -10.71 -7.00 -10.45
C ALA A 875 -11.60 -8.23 -10.21
N GLY A 876 -11.77 -8.65 -8.94
CA GLY A 876 -12.64 -9.77 -8.57
C GLY A 876 -14.11 -9.51 -8.90
N ILE A 877 -14.63 -8.30 -8.69
CA ILE A 877 -15.97 -7.92 -9.14
C ILE A 877 -16.08 -8.02 -10.67
N ALA A 878 -15.04 -7.58 -11.40
CA ALA A 878 -15.03 -7.72 -12.86
C ALA A 878 -15.02 -9.20 -13.29
N GLU A 879 -14.27 -10.09 -12.63
CA GLU A 879 -14.24 -11.53 -12.90
C GLU A 879 -15.61 -12.22 -12.66
N MET A 880 -16.44 -11.71 -11.74
CA MET A 880 -17.81 -12.19 -11.59
C MET A 880 -18.69 -11.87 -12.79
N LEU A 881 -18.42 -10.73 -13.48
CA LEU A 881 -19.26 -10.18 -14.54
C LEU A 881 -18.79 -10.56 -15.95
N LEU A 882 -17.47 -10.67 -16.17
CA LEU A 882 -16.88 -10.98 -17.47
C LEU A 882 -15.56 -11.71 -17.29
N GLN A 883 -15.45 -12.90 -17.89
CA GLN A 883 -14.18 -13.60 -18.05
C GLN A 883 -13.85 -13.73 -19.54
N SER A 884 -12.56 -13.57 -19.91
CA SER A 884 -12.15 -13.62 -21.31
C SER A 884 -10.79 -14.27 -21.55
N GLN A 885 -10.19 -14.87 -20.53
CA GLN A 885 -8.85 -15.47 -20.57
C GLN A 885 -8.77 -16.78 -21.37
N LEU A 886 -9.91 -17.42 -21.63
CA LEU A 886 -9.97 -18.70 -22.38
C LEU A 886 -10.37 -18.51 -23.86
N GLY A 887 -10.30 -17.27 -24.38
CA GLY A 887 -10.53 -16.98 -25.79
C GLY A 887 -11.99 -16.74 -26.17
N SER A 888 -12.92 -16.79 -25.23
CA SER A 888 -14.30 -16.35 -25.37
C SER A 888 -14.61 -15.21 -24.39
N LEU A 889 -15.68 -14.44 -24.68
CA LEU A 889 -16.28 -13.47 -23.77
C LEU A 889 -17.36 -14.22 -22.97
N ASP A 890 -17.01 -14.68 -21.78
CA ASP A 890 -17.93 -15.42 -20.93
C ASP A 890 -18.70 -14.41 -20.05
N LEU A 891 -20.00 -14.26 -20.30
CA LEU A 891 -20.84 -13.23 -19.72
C LEU A 891 -21.49 -13.72 -18.42
N LEU A 892 -21.35 -12.94 -17.35
CA LEU A 892 -21.90 -13.22 -16.02
C LEU A 892 -21.55 -14.63 -15.50
N PRO A 893 -20.29 -15.11 -15.65
CA PRO A 893 -19.94 -16.50 -15.38
C PRO A 893 -20.04 -16.87 -13.90
N ALA A 894 -19.89 -15.88 -13.01
CA ALA A 894 -19.94 -16.05 -11.56
C ALA A 894 -20.80 -14.94 -10.91
N LEU A 895 -21.96 -14.62 -11.52
CA LEU A 895 -22.87 -13.63 -10.99
C LEU A 895 -23.44 -14.12 -9.63
N PRO A 896 -23.19 -13.39 -8.51
CA PRO A 896 -23.73 -13.79 -7.22
C PRO A 896 -25.24 -13.58 -7.15
N SER A 897 -25.92 -14.41 -6.38
CA SER A 897 -27.36 -14.35 -6.14
C SER A 897 -27.79 -13.03 -5.49
N ALA A 898 -26.90 -12.41 -4.71
CA ALA A 898 -27.09 -11.11 -4.06
C ALA A 898 -27.12 -9.92 -5.03
N LEU A 899 -26.65 -10.08 -6.27
CA LEU A 899 -26.64 -9.03 -7.28
C LEU A 899 -27.51 -9.40 -8.50
N PRO A 900 -28.84 -9.58 -8.30
CA PRO A 900 -29.72 -10.08 -9.35
C PRO A 900 -29.98 -9.08 -10.49
N ASN A 901 -29.68 -7.80 -10.27
CA ASN A 901 -29.89 -6.73 -11.25
C ASN A 901 -28.65 -5.88 -11.35
N GLY A 902 -28.34 -5.40 -12.55
CA GLY A 902 -27.25 -4.47 -12.73
C GLY A 902 -26.99 -4.11 -14.17
N GLU A 903 -26.12 -3.12 -14.30
CA GLU A 903 -25.62 -2.61 -15.59
C GLU A 903 -24.13 -2.28 -15.45
N VAL A 904 -23.32 -2.67 -16.43
CA VAL A 904 -21.93 -2.23 -16.56
C VAL A 904 -21.69 -1.74 -17.98
N LYS A 905 -21.00 -0.61 -18.10
CA LYS A 905 -20.61 0.01 -19.37
C LYS A 905 -19.11 0.16 -19.45
N GLY A 906 -18.54 -0.18 -20.60
CA GLY A 906 -17.13 0.02 -20.90
C GLY A 906 -16.21 -1.03 -20.25
N ILE A 907 -16.71 -2.16 -19.78
CA ILE A 907 -15.86 -3.28 -19.34
C ILE A 907 -15.16 -3.89 -20.55
N ARG A 908 -13.88 -4.23 -20.43
CA ARG A 908 -13.10 -4.74 -21.53
C ARG A 908 -12.90 -6.26 -21.47
N GLY A 909 -12.92 -6.87 -22.64
CA GLY A 909 -12.54 -8.27 -22.83
C GLY A 909 -11.30 -8.40 -23.71
N ARG A 910 -10.54 -9.46 -23.52
CA ARG A 910 -9.40 -9.80 -24.38
C ARG A 910 -9.88 -9.96 -25.82
N GLY A 911 -9.03 -9.63 -26.77
CA GLY A 911 -9.43 -9.55 -28.19
C GLY A 911 -9.69 -8.14 -28.69
N GLY A 912 -9.55 -7.11 -27.86
CA GLY A 912 -9.85 -5.71 -28.17
C GLY A 912 -11.34 -5.45 -28.19
N PHE A 913 -12.08 -5.98 -27.23
CA PHE A 913 -13.52 -5.78 -27.09
C PHE A 913 -13.85 -4.88 -25.92
N VAL A 914 -14.84 -3.99 -26.13
CA VAL A 914 -15.45 -3.17 -25.08
C VAL A 914 -16.93 -3.50 -24.99
N LEU A 915 -17.41 -3.85 -23.79
CA LEU A 915 -18.76 -4.36 -23.59
C LEU A 915 -19.61 -3.45 -22.71
N ASN A 916 -20.89 -3.37 -23.05
CA ASN A 916 -21.95 -2.91 -22.18
C ASN A 916 -22.91 -4.07 -21.91
N LEU A 917 -23.11 -4.43 -20.65
CA LEU A 917 -23.99 -5.51 -20.25
C LEU A 917 -25.10 -4.96 -19.34
N ASN A 918 -26.29 -5.52 -19.47
CA ASN A 918 -27.32 -5.36 -18.46
C ASN A 918 -28.00 -6.71 -18.15
N TRP A 919 -28.36 -6.90 -16.89
CA TRP A 919 -29.05 -8.10 -16.43
C TRP A 919 -30.15 -7.76 -15.43
N LYS A 920 -31.16 -8.61 -15.39
CA LYS A 920 -32.31 -8.48 -14.50
C LYS A 920 -32.74 -9.85 -14.00
N ASN A 921 -33.03 -9.98 -12.71
CA ASN A 921 -33.40 -11.22 -12.05
C ASN A 921 -32.41 -12.36 -12.35
N GLY A 922 -31.11 -12.07 -12.23
CA GLY A 922 -30.02 -13.03 -12.50
C GLY A 922 -29.88 -13.46 -13.97
N THR A 923 -30.52 -12.75 -14.90
CA THR A 923 -30.54 -13.12 -16.32
C THR A 923 -30.08 -11.97 -17.21
N LEU A 924 -29.11 -12.27 -18.09
CA LEU A 924 -28.64 -11.32 -19.10
C LEU A 924 -29.83 -10.85 -19.95
N GLN A 925 -29.99 -9.58 -20.11
CA GLN A 925 -30.98 -8.97 -20.99
C GLN A 925 -30.39 -8.63 -22.36
N GLN A 926 -29.24 -7.95 -22.34
CA GLN A 926 -28.57 -7.49 -23.53
C GLN A 926 -27.07 -7.32 -23.27
N VAL A 927 -26.28 -7.54 -24.31
CA VAL A 927 -24.88 -7.14 -24.39
C VAL A 927 -24.63 -6.37 -25.69
N GLU A 928 -23.90 -5.26 -25.58
CA GLU A 928 -23.33 -4.53 -26.72
C GLU A 928 -21.83 -4.75 -26.70
N ILE A 929 -21.22 -5.09 -27.85
CA ILE A 929 -19.83 -5.43 -28.02
C ILE A 929 -19.22 -4.55 -29.09
N LEU A 930 -18.41 -3.56 -28.70
CA LEU A 930 -17.59 -2.79 -29.63
C LEU A 930 -16.29 -3.55 -29.91
N SER A 931 -16.01 -3.81 -31.17
CA SER A 931 -14.72 -4.39 -31.58
C SER A 931 -13.73 -3.27 -31.92
N GLU A 932 -12.70 -3.09 -31.09
CA GLU A 932 -11.61 -2.13 -31.38
C GLU A 932 -10.53 -2.71 -32.31
N SER A 933 -10.42 -4.03 -32.43
CA SER A 933 -9.37 -4.72 -33.19
C SER A 933 -9.82 -5.30 -34.51
N GLY A 934 -11.09 -5.71 -34.65
CA GLY A 934 -11.61 -6.51 -35.76
C GLY A 934 -11.35 -8.01 -35.59
N ALA A 935 -11.00 -8.48 -34.38
CA ALA A 935 -10.76 -9.89 -34.11
C ALA A 935 -12.07 -10.71 -34.17
N PRO A 936 -12.03 -11.99 -34.53
CA PRO A 936 -13.17 -12.91 -34.37
C PRO A 936 -13.65 -12.92 -32.92
N CYS A 937 -14.96 -12.91 -32.71
CA CYS A 937 -15.59 -12.87 -31.41
C CYS A 937 -16.31 -14.17 -31.10
N ILE A 938 -16.07 -14.72 -29.92
CA ILE A 938 -16.81 -15.84 -29.34
C ILE A 938 -17.43 -15.33 -28.06
N VAL A 939 -18.75 -15.45 -27.95
CA VAL A 939 -19.51 -15.03 -26.77
C VAL A 939 -20.17 -16.24 -26.15
N LYS A 940 -20.03 -16.40 -24.85
CA LYS A 940 -20.69 -17.43 -24.07
C LYS A 940 -21.58 -16.83 -22.99
N TYR A 941 -22.72 -17.44 -22.78
CA TYR A 941 -23.61 -17.16 -21.66
C TYR A 941 -24.34 -18.43 -21.25
N LYS A 942 -24.06 -18.94 -20.05
CA LYS A 942 -24.55 -20.25 -19.56
C LYS A 942 -24.13 -21.35 -20.54
N ASP A 943 -25.13 -22.11 -21.07
CA ASP A 943 -24.99 -23.20 -22.04
C ASP A 943 -24.90 -22.74 -23.51
N LYS A 944 -25.00 -21.44 -23.77
CA LYS A 944 -25.04 -20.87 -25.12
C LYS A 944 -23.70 -20.33 -25.57
N GLU A 945 -23.38 -20.54 -26.83
CA GLU A 945 -22.21 -19.98 -27.50
C GLU A 945 -22.61 -19.44 -28.86
N VAL A 946 -22.07 -18.26 -29.21
CA VAL A 946 -22.17 -17.70 -30.57
C VAL A 946 -20.80 -17.24 -31.04
N LYS A 947 -20.49 -17.49 -32.32
CA LYS A 947 -19.24 -17.06 -32.97
C LYS A 947 -19.59 -16.21 -34.19
N PHE A 948 -18.86 -15.11 -34.34
CA PHE A 948 -19.01 -14.24 -35.51
C PHE A 948 -17.73 -13.44 -35.75
N ASP A 949 -17.53 -13.09 -37.03
CA ASP A 949 -16.45 -12.16 -37.40
C ASP A 949 -16.82 -10.73 -37.11
N THR A 950 -15.86 -9.96 -36.64
CA THR A 950 -16.05 -8.56 -36.31
C THR A 950 -15.29 -7.64 -37.26
N GLN A 951 -15.72 -6.40 -37.35
CA GLN A 951 -15.02 -5.32 -38.05
C GLN A 951 -14.58 -4.25 -37.03
N LYS A 952 -13.37 -3.77 -37.18
CA LYS A 952 -12.83 -2.72 -36.32
C LYS A 952 -13.75 -1.48 -36.28
N GLY A 953 -14.09 -1.02 -35.08
CA GLY A 953 -14.94 0.15 -34.83
C GLY A 953 -16.44 -0.14 -34.90
N LYS A 954 -16.88 -1.39 -35.21
CA LYS A 954 -18.31 -1.74 -35.22
C LYS A 954 -18.78 -2.29 -33.87
N THR A 955 -20.02 -1.97 -33.53
CA THR A 955 -20.74 -2.48 -32.35
C THR A 955 -21.74 -3.55 -32.77
N TYR A 956 -21.75 -4.65 -32.04
CA TYR A 956 -22.64 -5.81 -32.20
C TYR A 956 -23.53 -5.91 -30.95
N LYS A 957 -24.85 -6.13 -31.17
CA LYS A 957 -25.81 -6.23 -30.08
C LYS A 957 -26.44 -7.62 -30.06
N LEU A 958 -26.44 -8.23 -28.87
CA LEU A 958 -27.05 -9.53 -28.65
C LEU A 958 -28.03 -9.45 -27.48
N ASN A 959 -29.16 -10.16 -27.60
CA ASN A 959 -30.08 -10.34 -26.47
C ASN A 959 -29.61 -11.44 -25.51
N GLY A 960 -30.35 -11.70 -24.44
CA GLY A 960 -30.04 -12.73 -23.44
C GLY A 960 -30.07 -14.18 -23.97
N GLN A 961 -30.48 -14.38 -25.22
CA GLN A 961 -30.40 -15.68 -25.92
C GLN A 961 -29.22 -15.73 -26.89
N LEU A 962 -28.33 -14.75 -26.87
CA LEU A 962 -27.20 -14.51 -27.78
C LEU A 962 -27.62 -14.36 -29.25
N LYS A 963 -28.87 -13.97 -29.53
CA LYS A 963 -29.34 -13.63 -30.89
C LYS A 963 -29.10 -12.16 -31.18
N ALA A 964 -28.67 -11.83 -32.38
CA ALA A 964 -28.48 -10.44 -32.83
C ALA A 964 -29.82 -9.66 -32.80
N ILE A 965 -29.71 -8.38 -32.38
CA ILE A 965 -30.84 -7.43 -32.25
C ILE A 965 -30.50 -6.07 -32.90
#